data_6712b852b5fe976b9dd6a14c8159235d
#
_entry.id   6712b852b5fe976b9dd6a14c8159235d
#
_cell.length_a   1.000
_cell.length_b   1.000
_cell.length_c   1.000
_cell.angle_alpha   90.00
_cell.angle_beta   90.00
_cell.angle_gamma   90.00
#
_symmetry.space_group_name_H-M   'P 1'
#
loop_
_entity.id
_entity.type
_entity.pdbx_description
1 polymer ?
#
loop_
_entity_poly.entity_id
_entity_poly.type
_entity_poly.pdbx_seq_one_letter_code
_entity_poly.pdbx_strand_id
1 'polypeptide(L)'
;MITSEEIKRRLWSGANDLRGSMDASRYKDYMLGLMFYKFLSDKTLETFQATAGLPKEADLVQEYSQAYEKLGENLTGMIQEVLGYYVLPEHLYQSWVKDIRNGDFELQKVMDSLNTFERNIAVKGDADDFKGLFSTSIIDLTDSALGSDLNKRSKNIKDLIFLFADLNMVDLQDGDVLGDAYEYLIGQFASSAGKKAGEFYTPRQVSEVMAQIVVKSSKIKSIYDPTVGSGSLLLTVGKHLTKNDQRDLHYYGQEYITETYNLTRMNLLLHGVRPEKMDIKNGNTLAQDWPEDPERPDEGVQFDAVVMNPPYSDQKWNKREDKPLKVSDPRFADFGVLPPDSKGDFAYLMHGLYHLGQKGTMAIVLPHGVLFRGGAEGEIRKRLLEKNYVDAIIGLPSNMFTNTGIPVCVMILKKNRELSAPVLLIDSSEHFVKIGKQNVLREKDIAQIVDTFVNKTETKGYSHLATREEIIANEYNLNIPRYVETLDNEIVQDVDAHLLGGIPTKNIADLKVLNSSVKDVLDESLTPVREGYVKLNKSVADLTDEVLEDERVKNKSIKVATKIKDYLHDYWQELTTVDSETELENLRQAMLSDMKQILATFDNIDVYSGYQIIAEIWKNTLTHDLELIAGLGFYNAGRTREANMVTKGTGQKKHEEQTGWIGAIVPNDLIAQNLYAEQVQSIANLKNKLTETEGSLSELVESAKTEDSDENVILYDLIKKNKDDEPQDSFDNKKIKAELKNVDKGSTDYDLLKKVSSLMNQKTKLNTEIKNEEKALEGAVYERIEKLTDAEIDSLVYQKWFGGLKAAIVNLVKEPLKNELQTLDTLNERYATTLSDLEEETKKVESEFESLLSELVVR
;
A
#
# COMPACT_ATOMS: atom_id res chain seq x y z
N MET A 1 -8.23 -22.13 -8.20
CA MET A 1 -8.13 -21.51 -6.86
C MET A 1 -8.30 -20.01 -7.03
N ILE A 2 -9.04 -19.32 -6.18
CA ILE A 2 -9.26 -17.87 -6.28
C ILE A 2 -8.14 -17.19 -5.46
N THR A 3 -7.42 -16.23 -6.05
CA THR A 3 -6.34 -15.51 -5.36
C THR A 3 -6.88 -14.38 -4.48
N SER A 4 -6.10 -13.95 -3.49
CA SER A 4 -6.42 -12.82 -2.60
C SER A 4 -6.74 -11.54 -3.39
N GLU A 5 -5.98 -11.24 -4.44
CA GLU A 5 -6.20 -10.07 -5.29
C GLU A 5 -7.50 -10.14 -6.09
N GLU A 6 -7.86 -11.33 -6.59
CA GLU A 6 -9.13 -11.51 -7.31
C GLU A 6 -10.33 -11.32 -6.38
N ILE A 7 -10.27 -11.84 -5.15
CA ILE A 7 -11.33 -11.63 -4.15
C ILE A 7 -11.46 -10.16 -3.79
N LYS A 8 -10.36 -9.47 -3.46
CA LYS A 8 -10.35 -8.04 -3.15
C LYS A 8 -10.96 -7.22 -4.28
N ARG A 9 -10.63 -7.56 -5.53
CA ARG A 9 -11.17 -6.91 -6.72
C ARG A 9 -12.67 -7.16 -6.87
N ARG A 10 -13.14 -8.40 -6.78
CA ARG A 10 -14.58 -8.76 -6.87
C ARG A 10 -15.40 -8.04 -5.80
N LEU A 11 -14.92 -8.07 -4.56
CA LEU A 11 -15.60 -7.43 -3.43
C LEU A 11 -15.68 -5.92 -3.61
N TRP A 12 -14.61 -5.28 -4.09
CA TRP A 12 -14.59 -3.85 -4.32
C TRP A 12 -15.42 -3.42 -5.54
N SER A 13 -15.46 -4.23 -6.61
CA SER A 13 -16.35 -3.99 -7.75
C SER A 13 -17.81 -4.07 -7.34
N GLY A 14 -18.22 -5.12 -6.62
CA GLY A 14 -19.58 -5.24 -6.07
C GLY A 14 -19.93 -4.08 -5.14
N ALA A 15 -18.96 -3.61 -4.31
CA ALA A 15 -19.11 -2.42 -3.49
C ALA A 15 -19.40 -1.16 -4.34
N ASN A 16 -18.72 -0.99 -5.46
CA ASN A 16 -18.90 0.16 -6.33
C ASN A 16 -20.23 0.15 -7.09
N ASP A 17 -20.73 -1.02 -7.49
CA ASP A 17 -22.01 -1.16 -8.21
C ASP A 17 -23.20 -0.69 -7.35
N LEU A 18 -23.10 -0.86 -6.03
CA LEU A 18 -24.12 -0.46 -5.07
C LEU A 18 -23.96 0.98 -4.53
N ARG A 19 -22.80 1.62 -4.74
CA ARG A 19 -22.56 3.04 -4.35
C ARG A 19 -23.56 4.02 -4.94
N GLY A 20 -24.20 3.69 -6.05
CA GLY A 20 -25.23 4.53 -6.66
C GLY A 20 -26.55 4.58 -5.90
N SER A 21 -26.77 3.67 -4.93
CA SER A 21 -28.03 3.51 -4.20
C SER A 21 -27.91 3.73 -2.70
N MET A 22 -26.69 3.72 -2.10
CA MET A 22 -26.48 3.76 -0.64
C MET A 22 -25.21 4.52 -0.24
N ASP A 23 -25.20 5.13 0.96
CA ASP A 23 -24.02 5.73 1.57
C ASP A 23 -22.98 4.65 1.91
N ALA A 24 -21.71 4.91 1.56
CA ALA A 24 -20.61 3.98 1.78
C ALA A 24 -20.42 3.56 3.26
N SER A 25 -20.77 4.42 4.22
CA SER A 25 -20.66 4.13 5.64
C SER A 25 -21.64 3.06 6.12
N ARG A 26 -22.82 2.96 5.50
CA ARG A 26 -23.86 1.97 5.82
C ARG A 26 -23.68 0.67 5.06
N TYR A 27 -23.30 0.79 3.81
CA TYR A 27 -23.09 -0.34 2.90
C TYR A 27 -22.06 -1.37 3.43
N LYS A 28 -20.98 -0.88 4.07
CA LYS A 28 -19.96 -1.76 4.67
C LYS A 28 -20.55 -2.79 5.64
N ASP A 29 -21.50 -2.37 6.50
CA ASP A 29 -22.03 -3.21 7.56
C ASP A 29 -22.82 -4.39 6.98
N TYR A 30 -23.61 -4.14 5.92
CA TYR A 30 -24.33 -5.19 5.21
C TYR A 30 -23.38 -6.17 4.51
N MET A 31 -22.37 -5.65 3.81
CA MET A 31 -21.43 -6.48 3.08
C MET A 31 -20.59 -7.35 4.01
N LEU A 32 -20.01 -6.73 5.05
CA LEU A 32 -19.20 -7.45 6.04
C LEU A 32 -20.03 -8.45 6.86
N GLY A 33 -21.25 -8.08 7.24
CA GLY A 33 -22.15 -8.98 7.95
C GLY A 33 -22.61 -10.18 7.12
N LEU A 34 -22.97 -9.98 5.83
CA LEU A 34 -23.37 -11.06 4.94
C LEU A 34 -22.20 -12.00 4.59
N MET A 35 -20.99 -11.44 4.39
CA MET A 35 -19.76 -12.20 4.20
C MET A 35 -19.48 -13.08 5.43
N PHE A 36 -19.62 -12.55 6.63
CA PHE A 36 -19.43 -13.30 7.86
C PHE A 36 -20.51 -14.38 8.04
N TYR A 37 -21.77 -14.10 7.73
CA TYR A 37 -22.83 -15.13 7.80
C TYR A 37 -22.61 -16.27 6.79
N LYS A 38 -22.07 -15.95 5.60
CA LYS A 38 -21.66 -16.98 4.62
C LYS A 38 -20.56 -17.87 5.21
N PHE A 39 -19.55 -17.26 5.86
CA PHE A 39 -18.51 -18.02 6.57
C PHE A 39 -19.08 -18.96 7.65
N LEU A 40 -19.99 -18.48 8.50
CA LEU A 40 -20.63 -19.31 9.53
C LEU A 40 -21.44 -20.48 8.93
N SER A 41 -22.13 -20.23 7.81
CA SER A 41 -22.87 -21.28 7.08
C SER A 41 -21.92 -22.33 6.50
N ASP A 42 -20.82 -21.91 5.87
CA ASP A 42 -19.82 -22.83 5.31
C ASP A 42 -19.14 -23.65 6.42
N LYS A 43 -18.81 -23.01 7.54
CA LYS A 43 -18.19 -23.69 8.69
C LYS A 43 -19.11 -24.72 9.35
N THR A 44 -20.43 -24.45 9.38
CA THR A 44 -21.45 -25.46 9.79
C THR A 44 -21.43 -26.67 8.88
N LEU A 45 -21.38 -26.48 7.56
CA LEU A 45 -21.33 -27.55 6.58
C LEU A 45 -20.05 -28.37 6.63
N GLU A 46 -18.89 -27.70 6.79
CA GLU A 46 -17.59 -28.37 6.95
C GLU A 46 -17.55 -29.23 8.21
N THR A 47 -18.04 -28.72 9.34
CA THR A 47 -18.11 -29.47 10.59
C THR A 47 -19.05 -30.66 10.48
N PHE A 48 -20.18 -30.50 9.79
CA PHE A 48 -21.06 -31.61 9.46
C PHE A 48 -20.35 -32.64 8.60
N GLN A 49 -19.64 -32.24 7.54
CA GLN A 49 -18.88 -33.15 6.66
C GLN A 49 -17.86 -33.96 7.45
N ALA A 50 -17.08 -33.32 8.31
CA ALA A 50 -16.07 -33.97 9.14
C ALA A 50 -16.72 -34.96 10.14
N THR A 51 -17.80 -34.54 10.81
CA THR A 51 -18.51 -35.36 11.82
C THR A 51 -19.21 -36.58 11.18
N ALA A 52 -19.76 -36.41 9.98
CA ALA A 52 -20.44 -37.47 9.26
C ALA A 52 -19.51 -38.37 8.42
N GLY A 53 -18.21 -38.01 8.29
CA GLY A 53 -17.22 -38.73 7.49
C GLY A 53 -17.53 -38.74 5.99
N LEU A 54 -18.09 -37.64 5.46
CA LEU A 54 -18.51 -37.55 4.05
C LEU A 54 -17.32 -37.21 3.15
N PRO A 55 -17.29 -37.73 1.90
CA PRO A 55 -16.25 -37.37 0.93
C PRO A 55 -16.33 -35.89 0.51
N LYS A 56 -15.21 -35.33 0.03
CA LYS A 56 -15.13 -33.90 -0.40
C LYS A 56 -16.10 -33.52 -1.52
N GLU A 57 -16.47 -34.48 -2.37
CA GLU A 57 -17.36 -34.30 -3.52
C GLU A 57 -18.86 -34.40 -3.18
N ALA A 58 -19.22 -34.63 -1.91
CA ALA A 58 -20.61 -34.75 -1.47
C ALA A 58 -21.37 -33.40 -1.61
N ASP A 59 -22.65 -33.46 -2.00
CA ASP A 59 -23.57 -32.32 -1.89
C ASP A 59 -23.94 -32.08 -0.42
N LEU A 60 -23.10 -31.30 0.26
CA LEU A 60 -23.21 -31.06 1.70
C LEU A 60 -24.53 -30.41 2.10
N VAL A 61 -25.12 -29.58 1.25
CA VAL A 61 -26.42 -28.92 1.55
C VAL A 61 -27.56 -29.96 1.56
N GLN A 62 -27.55 -30.85 0.57
CA GLN A 62 -28.55 -31.92 0.50
C GLN A 62 -28.34 -32.93 1.62
N GLU A 63 -27.13 -33.40 1.84
CA GLU A 63 -26.81 -34.39 2.88
C GLU A 63 -27.13 -33.83 4.29
N TYR A 64 -26.84 -32.60 4.56
CA TYR A 64 -27.12 -31.93 5.83
C TYR A 64 -28.62 -31.81 6.06
N SER A 65 -29.40 -31.45 5.03
CA SER A 65 -30.88 -31.39 5.11
C SER A 65 -31.47 -32.75 5.42
N GLN A 66 -31.04 -33.82 4.72
CA GLN A 66 -31.51 -35.19 4.95
C GLN A 66 -31.10 -35.74 6.32
N ALA A 67 -29.91 -35.44 6.78
CA ALA A 67 -29.42 -35.81 8.09
C ALA A 67 -30.22 -35.09 9.19
N TYR A 68 -30.57 -33.83 9.01
CA TYR A 68 -31.41 -33.07 9.94
C TYR A 68 -32.85 -33.62 10.01
N GLU A 69 -33.45 -33.99 8.90
CA GLU A 69 -34.76 -34.65 8.89
C GLU A 69 -34.78 -35.95 9.69
N LYS A 70 -33.66 -36.68 9.74
CA LYS A 70 -33.56 -37.98 10.47
C LYS A 70 -33.17 -37.83 11.93
N LEU A 71 -32.27 -36.94 12.26
CA LEU A 71 -31.60 -36.81 13.56
C LEU A 71 -32.08 -35.61 14.39
N GLY A 72 -32.61 -34.57 13.74
CA GLY A 72 -33.13 -33.35 14.39
C GLY A 72 -32.10 -32.69 15.31
N GLU A 73 -32.53 -32.42 16.53
CA GLU A 73 -31.71 -31.75 17.56
C GLU A 73 -30.42 -32.52 17.94
N ASN A 74 -30.37 -33.82 17.75
CA ASN A 74 -29.14 -34.58 18.02
C ASN A 74 -28.01 -34.18 17.08
N LEU A 75 -28.31 -33.96 15.80
CA LEU A 75 -27.31 -33.51 14.82
C LEU A 75 -26.84 -32.09 15.13
N THR A 76 -27.76 -31.16 15.38
CA THR A 76 -27.43 -29.78 15.68
C THR A 76 -26.70 -29.66 17.02
N GLY A 77 -27.00 -30.47 18.01
CA GLY A 77 -26.29 -30.58 19.28
C GLY A 77 -24.81 -30.98 19.09
N MET A 78 -24.55 -31.99 18.22
CA MET A 78 -23.16 -32.38 17.90
C MET A 78 -22.37 -31.25 17.25
N ILE A 79 -22.96 -30.51 16.32
CA ILE A 79 -22.31 -29.37 15.65
C ILE A 79 -22.09 -28.22 16.64
N GLN A 80 -23.10 -27.95 17.48
CA GLN A 80 -23.00 -26.88 18.50
C GLN A 80 -21.91 -27.17 19.56
N GLU A 81 -21.69 -28.44 19.87
CA GLU A 81 -20.64 -28.88 20.80
C GLU A 81 -19.22 -28.54 20.25
N VAL A 82 -19.05 -28.58 18.93
CA VAL A 82 -17.79 -28.31 18.24
C VAL A 82 -17.62 -26.81 17.98
N LEU A 83 -18.65 -26.13 17.48
CA LEU A 83 -18.56 -24.74 16.99
C LEU A 83 -19.07 -23.68 17.99
N GLY A 84 -19.81 -24.08 19.04
CA GLY A 84 -20.54 -23.17 19.91
C GLY A 84 -21.85 -22.62 19.31
N TYR A 85 -22.17 -22.95 18.04
CA TYR A 85 -23.35 -22.55 17.31
C TYR A 85 -23.70 -23.57 16.22
N TYR A 86 -24.83 -23.37 15.56
CA TYR A 86 -25.19 -24.07 14.32
C TYR A 86 -26.13 -23.21 13.47
N VAL A 87 -26.17 -23.50 12.17
CA VAL A 87 -27.11 -22.89 11.21
C VAL A 87 -28.03 -23.99 10.70
N LEU A 88 -29.36 -23.80 10.82
CA LEU A 88 -30.35 -24.76 10.33
C LEU A 88 -30.31 -24.88 8.79
N PRO A 89 -30.67 -26.04 8.20
CA PRO A 89 -30.63 -26.24 6.75
C PRO A 89 -31.40 -25.20 5.93
N GLU A 90 -32.57 -24.76 6.36
CA GLU A 90 -33.37 -23.72 5.72
C GLU A 90 -32.80 -22.32 5.86
N HIS A 91 -31.91 -22.10 6.85
CA HIS A 91 -31.25 -20.81 7.15
C HIS A 91 -29.82 -20.70 6.60
N LEU A 92 -29.29 -21.78 5.98
CA LEU A 92 -27.98 -21.71 5.34
C LEU A 92 -27.97 -20.64 4.26
N TYR A 93 -26.81 -19.97 4.10
CA TYR A 93 -26.59 -18.99 3.04
C TYR A 93 -26.87 -19.58 1.64
N GLN A 94 -26.50 -20.83 1.41
CA GLN A 94 -26.77 -21.60 0.20
C GLN A 94 -28.27 -21.77 -0.06
N SER A 95 -29.09 -21.85 0.98
CA SER A 95 -30.54 -21.89 0.84
C SER A 95 -31.12 -20.58 0.34
N TRP A 96 -30.56 -19.42 0.78
CA TRP A 96 -30.91 -18.11 0.21
C TRP A 96 -30.58 -18.01 -1.27
N VAL A 97 -29.36 -18.45 -1.66
CA VAL A 97 -28.93 -18.47 -3.07
C VAL A 97 -29.86 -19.33 -3.94
N LYS A 98 -30.26 -20.48 -3.43
CA LYS A 98 -31.22 -21.37 -4.10
C LYS A 98 -32.60 -20.72 -4.30
N ASP A 99 -33.14 -20.08 -3.27
CA ASP A 99 -34.41 -19.37 -3.34
C ASP A 99 -34.39 -18.20 -4.31
N ILE A 100 -33.27 -17.43 -4.35
CA ILE A 100 -33.11 -16.36 -5.32
C ILE A 100 -33.11 -16.89 -6.77
N ARG A 101 -32.42 -18.00 -7.02
CA ARG A 101 -32.38 -18.65 -8.36
C ARG A 101 -33.74 -19.18 -8.78
N ASN A 102 -34.56 -19.66 -7.83
CA ASN A 102 -35.88 -20.16 -8.09
C ASN A 102 -36.94 -19.04 -8.19
N GLY A 103 -36.64 -17.83 -7.76
CA GLY A 103 -37.60 -16.71 -7.73
C GLY A 103 -38.45 -16.63 -6.45
N ASP A 104 -38.18 -17.47 -5.46
CA ASP A 104 -38.97 -17.63 -4.22
C ASP A 104 -38.38 -16.86 -3.02
N PHE A 105 -37.35 -16.04 -3.26
CA PHE A 105 -36.64 -15.32 -2.18
C PHE A 105 -37.47 -14.19 -1.56
N GLU A 106 -37.63 -14.26 -0.26
CA GLU A 106 -38.22 -13.22 0.57
C GLU A 106 -37.16 -12.59 1.51
N LEU A 107 -37.17 -11.25 1.59
CA LEU A 107 -36.21 -10.51 2.45
C LEU A 107 -36.36 -10.89 3.94
N GLN A 108 -37.60 -11.23 4.35
CA GLN A 108 -37.91 -11.69 5.72
C GLN A 108 -37.10 -12.94 6.12
N LYS A 109 -36.83 -13.84 5.17
CA LYS A 109 -36.06 -15.07 5.43
C LYS A 109 -34.65 -14.77 5.93
N VAL A 110 -34.00 -13.70 5.43
CA VAL A 110 -32.68 -13.29 5.93
C VAL A 110 -32.80 -12.86 7.40
N MET A 111 -33.82 -12.04 7.75
CA MET A 111 -34.03 -11.61 9.13
C MET A 111 -34.30 -12.80 10.06
N ASP A 112 -35.14 -13.73 9.63
CA ASP A 112 -35.48 -14.92 10.41
C ASP A 112 -34.23 -15.80 10.61
N SER A 113 -33.39 -15.92 9.60
CA SER A 113 -32.13 -16.66 9.67
C SER A 113 -31.16 -16.06 10.69
N LEU A 114 -30.96 -14.74 10.66
CA LEU A 114 -30.09 -14.03 11.62
C LEU A 114 -30.62 -14.13 13.04
N ASN A 115 -31.94 -13.95 13.24
CA ASN A 115 -32.58 -14.09 14.54
C ASN A 115 -32.54 -15.56 15.07
N THR A 116 -32.64 -16.53 14.18
CA THR A 116 -32.58 -17.96 14.55
C THR A 116 -31.13 -18.33 14.90
N PHE A 117 -30.15 -17.80 14.19
CA PHE A 117 -28.73 -17.97 14.54
C PHE A 117 -28.44 -17.52 15.98
N GLU A 118 -28.89 -16.33 16.39
CA GLU A 118 -28.72 -15.81 17.76
C GLU A 118 -29.31 -16.76 18.83
N ARG A 119 -30.40 -17.49 18.51
CA ARG A 119 -31.02 -18.47 19.43
C ARG A 119 -30.26 -19.79 19.46
N ASN A 120 -29.52 -20.09 18.39
CA ASN A 120 -28.80 -21.35 18.21
C ASN A 120 -27.35 -21.28 18.74
N ILE A 121 -26.97 -20.21 19.43
CA ILE A 121 -25.68 -20.08 20.12
C ILE A 121 -25.77 -20.84 21.45
N ALA A 122 -24.71 -21.57 21.81
CA ALA A 122 -24.62 -22.31 23.07
C ALA A 122 -24.75 -21.38 24.29
N VAL A 123 -25.40 -21.89 25.37
CA VAL A 123 -25.64 -21.07 26.59
C VAL A 123 -24.46 -21.06 27.53
N LYS A 124 -23.45 -21.89 27.30
CA LYS A 124 -22.25 -22.03 28.18
C LYS A 124 -20.96 -22.01 27.39
N GLY A 125 -19.91 -21.43 28.01
CA GLY A 125 -18.55 -21.39 27.45
C GLY A 125 -18.31 -20.21 26.52
N ASP A 126 -17.32 -20.37 25.64
CA ASP A 126 -16.79 -19.33 24.73
C ASP A 126 -17.77 -18.94 23.60
N ALA A 127 -19.00 -19.48 23.61
CA ALA A 127 -20.08 -19.15 22.68
C ALA A 127 -20.60 -17.71 22.82
N ASP A 128 -20.28 -17.01 23.90
CA ASP A 128 -20.65 -15.59 24.09
C ASP A 128 -20.03 -14.67 23.02
N ASP A 129 -18.94 -15.11 22.39
CA ASP A 129 -18.28 -14.37 21.33
C ASP A 129 -19.08 -14.27 20.03
N PHE A 130 -20.10 -15.13 19.86
CA PHE A 130 -21.01 -15.08 18.72
C PHE A 130 -22.29 -14.27 19.02
N LYS A 131 -22.58 -13.93 20.28
CA LYS A 131 -23.81 -13.20 20.66
C LYS A 131 -23.79 -11.75 20.20
N GLY A 132 -24.90 -11.28 19.66
CA GLY A 132 -25.11 -9.90 19.25
C GLY A 132 -24.33 -9.48 17.99
N LEU A 133 -23.65 -10.41 17.29
CA LEU A 133 -22.90 -10.10 16.08
C LEU A 133 -23.79 -9.55 14.95
N PHE A 134 -25.02 -10.05 14.85
CA PHE A 134 -26.00 -9.60 13.85
C PHE A 134 -27.10 -8.70 14.44
N SER A 135 -26.77 -7.92 15.46
CA SER A 135 -27.71 -6.93 16.01
C SER A 135 -28.27 -6.01 14.91
N THR A 136 -29.48 -5.47 15.12
CA THR A 136 -30.15 -4.56 14.18
C THR A 136 -29.33 -3.30 13.85
N SER A 137 -28.33 -2.98 14.66
CA SER A 137 -27.37 -1.89 14.36
C SER A 137 -26.42 -2.22 13.21
N ILE A 138 -26.21 -3.52 12.88
CA ILE A 138 -25.32 -3.99 11.81
C ILE A 138 -26.10 -4.31 10.53
N ILE A 139 -27.17 -5.13 10.64
CA ILE A 139 -28.00 -5.53 9.50
C ILE A 139 -29.45 -5.14 9.76
N ASP A 140 -29.84 -3.92 9.39
CA ASP A 140 -31.23 -3.45 9.42
C ASP A 140 -31.82 -3.47 8.01
N LEU A 141 -32.55 -4.55 7.67
CA LEU A 141 -33.20 -4.72 6.37
C LEU A 141 -34.41 -3.78 6.18
N THR A 142 -34.80 -3.01 7.21
CA THR A 142 -35.86 -2.00 7.12
C THR A 142 -35.31 -0.62 6.78
N ASP A 143 -33.96 -0.44 6.82
CA ASP A 143 -33.32 0.86 6.57
C ASP A 143 -33.63 1.36 5.15
N SER A 144 -34.06 2.63 5.08
CA SER A 144 -34.31 3.32 3.81
C SER A 144 -33.06 3.50 2.97
N ALA A 145 -31.88 3.41 3.56
CA ALA A 145 -30.58 3.43 2.86
C ALA A 145 -30.42 2.23 1.92
N LEU A 146 -31.01 1.06 2.23
CA LEU A 146 -31.05 -0.11 1.34
C LEU A 146 -31.94 0.09 0.10
N GLY A 147 -32.85 1.02 0.15
CA GLY A 147 -33.79 1.33 -0.95
C GLY A 147 -35.06 1.99 -0.45
N SER A 148 -35.64 2.85 -1.29
CA SER A 148 -36.84 3.65 -0.99
C SER A 148 -38.09 2.78 -0.76
N ASP A 149 -38.08 1.55 -1.25
CA ASP A 149 -39.20 0.60 -1.19
C ASP A 149 -38.69 -0.84 -1.01
N LEU A 150 -39.61 -1.75 -0.66
CA LEU A 150 -39.29 -3.15 -0.40
C LEU A 150 -38.62 -3.86 -1.59
N ASN A 151 -39.06 -3.53 -2.83
CA ASN A 151 -38.53 -4.17 -4.04
C ASN A 151 -37.06 -3.80 -4.27
N LYS A 152 -36.70 -2.52 -4.08
CA LYS A 152 -35.32 -2.05 -4.18
C LYS A 152 -34.43 -2.64 -3.09
N ARG A 153 -34.92 -2.67 -1.84
CA ARG A 153 -34.20 -3.32 -0.73
C ARG A 153 -33.95 -4.78 -1.01
N SER A 154 -34.98 -5.52 -1.44
CA SER A 154 -34.85 -6.93 -1.81
C SER A 154 -33.85 -7.13 -2.95
N LYS A 155 -33.87 -6.25 -3.99
CA LYS A 155 -32.91 -6.34 -5.08
C LYS A 155 -31.48 -6.14 -4.59
N ASN A 156 -31.19 -5.09 -3.83
CA ASN A 156 -29.85 -4.77 -3.35
C ASN A 156 -29.30 -5.86 -2.45
N ILE A 157 -30.11 -6.48 -1.60
CA ILE A 157 -29.69 -7.62 -0.77
C ILE A 157 -29.43 -8.88 -1.62
N LYS A 158 -30.26 -9.14 -2.66
CA LYS A 158 -29.98 -10.25 -3.60
C LYS A 158 -28.64 -10.07 -4.31
N ASP A 159 -28.34 -8.86 -4.78
CA ASP A 159 -27.08 -8.54 -5.46
C ASP A 159 -25.89 -8.77 -4.51
N LEU A 160 -26.00 -8.37 -3.22
CA LEU A 160 -25.02 -8.67 -2.19
C LEU A 160 -24.85 -10.16 -1.90
N ILE A 161 -25.95 -10.91 -1.81
CA ILE A 161 -25.90 -12.36 -1.57
C ILE A 161 -25.18 -13.07 -2.73
N PHE A 162 -25.43 -12.66 -3.96
CA PHE A 162 -24.75 -13.25 -5.13
C PHE A 162 -23.26 -12.98 -5.18
N LEU A 163 -22.79 -11.90 -4.57
CA LEU A 163 -21.35 -11.55 -4.54
C LEU A 163 -20.50 -12.65 -3.87
N PHE A 164 -21.07 -13.37 -2.91
CA PHE A 164 -20.38 -14.43 -2.16
C PHE A 164 -20.85 -15.84 -2.49
N ALA A 165 -21.83 -16.00 -3.40
CA ALA A 165 -22.55 -17.25 -3.62
C ALA A 165 -21.65 -18.42 -4.06
N ASP A 166 -20.63 -18.15 -4.86
CA ASP A 166 -19.69 -19.12 -5.44
C ASP A 166 -18.39 -19.29 -4.64
N LEU A 167 -18.23 -18.55 -3.54
CA LEU A 167 -17.05 -18.62 -2.69
C LEU A 167 -17.22 -19.70 -1.61
N ASN A 168 -16.17 -20.50 -1.38
CA ASN A 168 -16.03 -21.33 -0.18
C ASN A 168 -15.19 -20.54 0.84
N MET A 169 -15.85 -20.06 1.89
CA MET A 169 -15.20 -19.18 2.87
C MET A 169 -14.21 -19.93 3.77
N VAL A 170 -14.38 -21.25 3.94
CA VAL A 170 -13.46 -22.05 4.77
C VAL A 170 -12.14 -22.27 4.05
N ASP A 171 -12.19 -22.68 2.77
CA ASP A 171 -10.96 -22.81 1.96
C ASP A 171 -10.17 -21.49 1.88
N LEU A 172 -10.87 -20.36 1.91
CA LEU A 172 -10.25 -19.02 1.90
C LEU A 172 -9.68 -18.62 3.27
N GLN A 173 -10.24 -19.13 4.37
CA GLN A 173 -9.71 -18.90 5.72
C GLN A 173 -8.38 -19.62 5.92
N ASP A 174 -8.24 -20.85 5.44
CA ASP A 174 -7.03 -21.67 5.62
C ASP A 174 -5.76 -20.99 5.05
N GLY A 175 -5.91 -20.18 3.98
CA GLY A 175 -4.83 -19.36 3.40
C GLY A 175 -4.76 -17.93 3.94
N ASP A 176 -5.52 -17.57 4.99
CA ASP A 176 -5.73 -16.19 5.49
C ASP A 176 -6.26 -15.19 4.44
N VAL A 177 -6.68 -15.70 3.28
CA VAL A 177 -7.18 -14.90 2.16
C VAL A 177 -8.49 -14.18 2.53
N LEU A 178 -9.33 -14.85 3.32
CA LEU A 178 -10.61 -14.31 3.79
C LEU A 178 -10.41 -13.15 4.75
N GLY A 179 -9.49 -13.29 5.71
CA GLY A 179 -9.14 -12.25 6.66
C GLY A 179 -8.54 -11.02 5.97
N ASP A 180 -7.59 -11.24 5.07
CA ASP A 180 -6.98 -10.16 4.27
C ASP A 180 -7.98 -9.42 3.38
N ALA A 181 -8.95 -10.12 2.81
CA ALA A 181 -10.04 -9.52 2.04
C ALA A 181 -10.96 -8.66 2.92
N TYR A 182 -11.25 -9.13 4.12
CA TYR A 182 -12.05 -8.41 5.12
C TYR A 182 -11.34 -7.13 5.59
N GLU A 183 -10.06 -7.21 5.94
CA GLU A 183 -9.24 -6.04 6.30
C GLU A 183 -9.13 -5.03 5.15
N TYR A 184 -8.94 -5.51 3.93
CA TYR A 184 -8.93 -4.65 2.75
C TYR A 184 -10.22 -3.84 2.62
N LEU A 185 -11.39 -4.49 2.79
CA LEU A 185 -12.69 -3.80 2.77
C LEU A 185 -12.81 -2.77 3.90
N ILE A 186 -12.41 -3.11 5.13
CA ILE A 186 -12.39 -2.17 6.25
C ILE A 186 -11.56 -0.93 5.90
N GLY A 187 -10.34 -1.11 5.38
CA GLY A 187 -9.46 -0.03 4.97
C GLY A 187 -10.05 0.86 3.87
N GLN A 188 -10.66 0.25 2.84
CA GLN A 188 -11.31 0.98 1.74
C GLN A 188 -12.53 1.79 2.21
N PHE A 189 -13.34 1.20 3.10
CA PHE A 189 -14.47 1.91 3.68
C PHE A 189 -14.03 3.02 4.64
N ALA A 190 -12.98 2.81 5.41
CA ALA A 190 -12.39 3.84 6.27
C ALA A 190 -11.93 5.05 5.44
N SER A 191 -11.27 4.82 4.30
CA SER A 191 -10.84 5.89 3.41
C SER A 191 -12.00 6.62 2.70
N SER A 192 -13.14 5.94 2.48
CA SER A 192 -14.31 6.49 1.78
C SER A 192 -15.25 7.27 2.68
N ALA A 193 -15.36 6.94 3.96
CA ALA A 193 -16.35 7.50 4.91
C ALA A 193 -15.90 8.80 5.60
N GLY A 194 -14.73 9.36 5.28
CA GLY A 194 -14.25 10.66 5.77
C GLY A 194 -13.91 10.68 7.27
N LYS A 195 -14.09 11.84 7.93
CA LYS A 195 -13.62 12.09 9.31
C LYS A 195 -14.05 11.07 10.39
N LYS A 196 -15.22 10.44 10.24
CA LYS A 196 -15.72 9.45 11.20
C LYS A 196 -15.05 8.09 11.09
N ALA A 197 -14.47 7.76 9.95
CA ALA A 197 -13.92 6.43 9.68
C ALA A 197 -12.48 6.24 10.19
N GLY A 198 -11.72 7.31 10.33
CA GLY A 198 -10.36 7.24 10.84
C GLY A 198 -10.25 7.02 12.37
N GLU A 199 -11.39 6.99 13.07
CA GLU A 199 -11.44 6.70 14.51
C GLU A 199 -11.39 5.19 14.82
N PHE A 200 -11.60 4.32 13.83
CA PHE A 200 -11.65 2.87 14.05
C PHE A 200 -10.61 2.07 13.22
N TYR A 201 -9.77 2.72 12.42
CA TYR A 201 -8.78 2.04 11.58
C TYR A 201 -7.41 2.70 11.66
N THR A 202 -6.39 1.94 12.03
CA THR A 202 -4.99 2.36 12.02
C THR A 202 -4.38 2.06 10.64
N PRO A 203 -3.68 3.01 9.99
CA PRO A 203 -3.00 2.73 8.72
C PRO A 203 -2.06 1.52 8.83
N ARG A 204 -2.13 0.61 7.87
CA ARG A 204 -1.36 -0.64 7.87
C ARG A 204 0.12 -0.43 8.15
N GLN A 205 0.74 0.59 7.55
CA GLN A 205 2.17 0.87 7.72
C GLN A 205 2.53 1.25 9.17
N VAL A 206 1.62 1.93 9.88
CA VAL A 206 1.81 2.27 11.29
C VAL A 206 1.67 1.02 12.15
N SER A 207 0.67 0.18 11.85
CA SER A 207 0.49 -1.13 12.52
C SER A 207 1.71 -2.03 12.31
N GLU A 208 2.29 -2.05 11.11
CA GLU A 208 3.51 -2.80 10.79
C GLU A 208 4.72 -2.36 11.62
N VAL A 209 4.98 -1.05 11.72
CA VAL A 209 6.07 -0.51 12.56
C VAL A 209 5.88 -0.92 14.02
N MET A 210 4.66 -0.74 14.56
CA MET A 210 4.36 -1.07 15.96
C MET A 210 4.50 -2.57 16.22
N ALA A 211 3.94 -3.40 15.36
CA ALA A 211 3.95 -4.85 15.48
C ALA A 211 5.38 -5.43 15.47
N GLN A 212 6.18 -5.06 14.46
CA GLN A 212 7.55 -5.55 14.35
C GLN A 212 8.42 -5.13 15.54
N ILE A 213 8.25 -3.90 16.05
CA ILE A 213 8.97 -3.43 17.24
C ILE A 213 8.57 -4.23 18.48
N VAL A 214 7.28 -4.45 18.70
CA VAL A 214 6.76 -5.14 19.87
C VAL A 214 7.20 -6.62 19.88
N VAL A 215 7.06 -7.31 18.74
CA VAL A 215 7.47 -8.73 18.58
C VAL A 215 8.97 -8.91 18.78
N LYS A 216 9.80 -8.01 18.26
CA LYS A 216 11.27 -8.08 18.46
C LYS A 216 11.74 -7.69 19.86
N SER A 217 10.86 -7.06 20.66
CA SER A 217 11.18 -6.54 21.99
C SER A 217 10.83 -7.47 23.13
N SER A 218 9.78 -8.31 22.97
CA SER A 218 9.24 -9.14 24.06
C SER A 218 8.75 -10.49 23.53
N LYS A 219 8.83 -11.53 24.36
CA LYS A 219 8.12 -12.78 24.08
C LYS A 219 6.65 -12.56 24.45
N ILE A 220 5.76 -12.75 23.49
CA ILE A 220 4.34 -12.39 23.61
C ILE A 220 3.49 -13.65 23.69
N LYS A 221 2.71 -13.78 24.77
CA LYS A 221 1.64 -14.78 24.94
C LYS A 221 0.28 -14.12 25.13
N SER A 222 0.27 -12.86 25.56
CA SER A 222 -0.92 -12.04 25.73
C SER A 222 -0.70 -10.63 25.18
N ILE A 223 -1.71 -10.15 24.45
CA ILE A 223 -1.69 -8.80 23.86
C ILE A 223 -3.00 -8.07 24.19
N TYR A 224 -2.89 -6.78 24.49
CA TYR A 224 -4.05 -5.94 24.84
C TYR A 224 -4.06 -4.67 23.99
N ASP A 225 -5.24 -4.36 23.44
CA ASP A 225 -5.56 -3.06 22.85
C ASP A 225 -6.81 -2.46 23.51
N PRO A 226 -6.64 -1.44 24.39
CA PRO A 226 -7.75 -0.79 25.08
C PRO A 226 -8.62 0.11 24.18
N THR A 227 -8.26 0.27 22.91
CA THR A 227 -8.97 1.07 21.90
C THR A 227 -9.00 0.33 20.56
N VAL A 228 -9.43 -0.94 20.64
CA VAL A 228 -9.15 -1.97 19.65
C VAL A 228 -9.67 -1.67 18.23
N GLY A 229 -10.70 -0.84 18.10
CA GLY A 229 -11.24 -0.45 16.80
C GLY A 229 -11.67 -1.66 15.97
N SER A 230 -11.06 -1.88 14.81
CA SER A 230 -11.32 -3.03 13.94
C SER A 230 -10.58 -4.32 14.34
N GLY A 231 -9.66 -4.27 15.32
CA GLY A 231 -8.79 -5.40 15.68
C GLY A 231 -7.56 -5.57 14.80
N SER A 232 -7.41 -4.79 13.73
CA SER A 232 -6.32 -4.94 12.75
C SER A 232 -4.93 -4.80 13.39
N LEU A 233 -4.75 -3.94 14.40
CA LEU A 233 -3.47 -3.78 15.08
C LEU A 233 -3.09 -5.03 15.88
N LEU A 234 -4.04 -5.64 16.57
CA LEU A 234 -3.84 -6.92 17.28
C LEU A 234 -3.43 -8.04 16.31
N LEU A 235 -4.16 -8.16 15.19
CA LEU A 235 -3.90 -9.16 14.14
C LEU A 235 -2.53 -8.97 13.49
N THR A 236 -2.12 -7.72 13.23
CA THR A 236 -0.80 -7.42 12.65
C THR A 236 0.32 -7.92 13.58
N VAL A 237 0.19 -7.76 14.90
CA VAL A 237 1.16 -8.33 15.85
C VAL A 237 1.17 -9.87 15.79
N GLY A 238 0.00 -10.50 15.74
CA GLY A 238 -0.12 -11.95 15.61
C GLY A 238 0.58 -12.50 14.35
N LYS A 239 0.43 -11.83 13.20
CA LYS A 239 1.05 -12.23 11.92
C LYS A 239 2.59 -12.23 11.95
N HIS A 240 3.22 -11.47 12.82
CA HIS A 240 4.67 -11.44 12.99
C HIS A 240 5.22 -12.49 13.98
N LEU A 241 4.36 -13.31 14.56
CA LEU A 241 4.75 -14.44 15.42
C LEU A 241 4.88 -15.73 14.59
N THR A 242 5.62 -16.72 15.13
CA THR A 242 5.60 -18.07 14.55
C THR A 242 4.20 -18.68 14.64
N LYS A 243 3.85 -19.62 13.75
CA LYS A 243 2.53 -20.29 13.80
C LYS A 243 2.21 -20.88 15.17
N ASN A 244 3.21 -21.43 15.87
CA ASN A 244 3.02 -21.98 17.21
C ASN A 244 2.75 -20.90 18.25
N ASP A 245 3.52 -19.81 18.24
CA ASP A 245 3.31 -18.69 19.17
C ASP A 245 1.98 -17.96 18.87
N GLN A 246 1.59 -17.88 17.61
CA GLN A 246 0.30 -17.31 17.19
C GLN A 246 -0.89 -18.13 17.69
N ARG A 247 -0.80 -19.47 17.64
CA ARG A 247 -1.84 -20.35 18.19
C ARG A 247 -2.00 -20.23 19.70
N ASP A 248 -0.91 -19.92 20.41
CA ASP A 248 -0.91 -19.75 21.86
C ASP A 248 -1.24 -18.33 22.31
N LEU A 249 -1.21 -17.36 21.38
CA LEU A 249 -1.48 -15.95 21.66
C LEU A 249 -2.93 -15.75 22.13
N HIS A 250 -3.10 -14.98 23.20
CA HIS A 250 -4.39 -14.56 23.71
C HIS A 250 -4.59 -13.06 23.44
N TYR A 251 -5.69 -12.72 22.76
CA TYR A 251 -6.02 -11.38 22.31
C TYR A 251 -7.03 -10.74 23.25
N TYR A 252 -6.71 -9.58 23.80
CA TYR A 252 -7.60 -8.77 24.63
C TYR A 252 -7.85 -7.44 23.95
N GLY A 253 -9.10 -6.97 23.97
CA GLY A 253 -9.45 -5.69 23.37
C GLY A 253 -10.64 -5.03 24.06
N GLN A 254 -10.69 -3.70 24.04
CA GLN A 254 -11.84 -2.95 24.52
C GLN A 254 -12.26 -1.91 23.48
N GLU A 255 -13.58 -1.81 23.20
CA GLU A 255 -14.16 -0.89 22.23
C GLU A 255 -15.46 -0.28 22.77
N TYR A 256 -15.57 1.02 22.64
CA TYR A 256 -16.73 1.76 23.15
C TYR A 256 -17.95 1.65 22.24
N ILE A 257 -17.75 1.65 20.90
CA ILE A 257 -18.82 1.64 19.90
C ILE A 257 -19.22 0.20 19.60
N THR A 258 -20.48 -0.16 19.86
CA THR A 258 -20.98 -1.53 19.72
C THR A 258 -20.81 -2.11 18.30
N GLU A 259 -21.06 -1.31 17.26
CA GLU A 259 -20.87 -1.73 15.87
C GLU A 259 -19.40 -2.08 15.59
N THR A 260 -18.48 -1.28 16.07
CA THR A 260 -17.04 -1.51 15.91
C THR A 260 -16.56 -2.69 16.76
N TYR A 261 -17.10 -2.85 17.98
CA TYR A 261 -16.85 -4.03 18.82
C TYR A 261 -17.24 -5.33 18.11
N ASN A 262 -18.41 -5.36 17.46
CA ASN A 262 -18.83 -6.54 16.68
C ASN A 262 -17.94 -6.78 15.46
N LEU A 263 -17.52 -5.70 14.77
CA LEU A 263 -16.58 -5.76 13.67
C LEU A 263 -15.23 -6.38 14.10
N THR A 264 -14.71 -6.02 15.26
CA THR A 264 -13.48 -6.59 15.83
C THR A 264 -13.60 -8.10 16.00
N ARG A 265 -14.69 -8.60 16.62
CA ARG A 265 -14.90 -10.03 16.82
C ARG A 265 -15.00 -10.78 15.50
N MET A 266 -15.77 -10.25 14.53
CA MET A 266 -15.86 -10.83 13.19
C MET A 266 -14.48 -10.90 12.52
N ASN A 267 -13.69 -9.84 12.63
CA ASN A 267 -12.35 -9.76 12.04
C ASN A 267 -11.39 -10.82 12.63
N LEU A 268 -11.36 -10.94 13.95
CA LEU A 268 -10.54 -11.95 14.64
C LEU A 268 -10.95 -13.38 14.25
N LEU A 269 -12.25 -13.68 14.23
CA LEU A 269 -12.77 -15.00 13.86
C LEU A 269 -12.46 -15.36 12.40
N LEU A 270 -12.55 -14.40 11.47
CA LEU A 270 -12.22 -14.61 10.05
C LEU A 270 -10.72 -14.89 9.82
N HIS A 271 -9.84 -14.34 10.66
CA HIS A 271 -8.42 -14.64 10.68
C HIS A 271 -8.07 -15.94 11.46
N GLY A 272 -9.07 -16.74 11.81
CA GLY A 272 -8.87 -18.03 12.47
C GLY A 272 -8.52 -17.93 13.96
N VAL A 273 -8.66 -16.76 14.59
CA VAL A 273 -8.53 -16.66 16.06
C VAL A 273 -9.68 -17.43 16.71
N ARG A 274 -9.34 -18.40 17.56
CA ARG A 274 -10.33 -19.23 18.25
C ARG A 274 -11.01 -18.43 19.35
N PRO A 275 -12.34 -18.65 19.59
CA PRO A 275 -13.09 -17.94 20.64
C PRO A 275 -12.40 -17.96 22.01
N GLU A 276 -11.86 -19.10 22.44
CA GLU A 276 -11.15 -19.26 23.70
C GLU A 276 -9.81 -18.47 23.78
N LYS A 277 -9.40 -17.84 22.70
CA LYS A 277 -8.16 -17.05 22.61
C LYS A 277 -8.44 -15.56 22.38
N MET A 278 -9.67 -15.12 22.53
CA MET A 278 -10.02 -13.71 22.42
C MET A 278 -10.98 -13.29 23.53
N ASP A 279 -10.66 -12.19 24.19
CA ASP A 279 -11.52 -11.51 25.16
C ASP A 279 -11.71 -10.06 24.71
N ILE A 280 -12.85 -9.76 24.11
CA ILE A 280 -13.18 -8.42 23.63
C ILE A 280 -14.35 -7.85 24.44
N LYS A 281 -14.16 -6.63 24.99
CA LYS A 281 -15.12 -5.95 25.86
C LYS A 281 -15.75 -4.75 25.15
N ASN A 282 -17.09 -4.68 25.16
CA ASN A 282 -17.80 -3.46 24.77
C ASN A 282 -17.95 -2.53 26.00
N GLY A 283 -17.29 -1.39 25.96
CA GLY A 283 -17.36 -0.43 27.07
C GLY A 283 -16.33 0.71 26.95
N ASN A 284 -16.54 1.75 27.76
CA ASN A 284 -15.64 2.90 27.83
C ASN A 284 -14.39 2.54 28.65
N THR A 285 -13.25 2.40 27.99
CA THR A 285 -11.95 2.00 28.56
C THR A 285 -11.52 2.85 29.78
N LEU A 286 -11.70 4.16 29.70
CA LEU A 286 -11.30 5.04 30.79
C LEU A 286 -12.27 4.98 31.98
N ALA A 287 -13.56 4.77 31.72
CA ALA A 287 -14.58 4.69 32.77
C ALA A 287 -14.68 3.31 33.41
N GLN A 288 -14.45 2.26 32.63
CA GLN A 288 -14.56 0.87 33.06
C GLN A 288 -13.20 0.18 32.91
N ASP A 289 -12.44 0.16 34.00
CA ASP A 289 -11.18 -0.57 34.04
C ASP A 289 -11.42 -2.07 33.75
N TRP A 290 -10.70 -2.62 32.76
CA TRP A 290 -10.84 -3.99 32.32
C TRP A 290 -9.59 -4.42 31.49
N PRO A 291 -9.16 -5.66 31.57
CA PRO A 291 -9.69 -6.75 32.41
C PRO A 291 -9.22 -6.67 33.87
N GLU A 292 -10.08 -7.07 34.78
CA GLU A 292 -9.75 -7.19 36.20
C GLU A 292 -9.06 -8.53 36.47
N ASP A 293 -8.06 -8.54 37.34
CA ASP A 293 -7.42 -9.77 37.83
C ASP A 293 -8.23 -10.29 39.03
N PRO A 294 -8.92 -11.45 38.94
CA PRO A 294 -9.72 -11.97 40.04
C PRO A 294 -8.92 -12.26 41.34
N GLU A 295 -7.62 -12.56 41.18
CA GLU A 295 -6.72 -12.87 42.32
C GLU A 295 -6.08 -11.57 42.88
N ARG A 296 -5.99 -10.53 42.08
CA ARG A 296 -5.34 -9.26 42.40
C ARG A 296 -6.14 -8.08 41.84
N PRO A 297 -7.36 -7.83 42.35
CA PRO A 297 -8.28 -6.85 41.78
C PRO A 297 -7.75 -5.40 41.80
N ASP A 298 -6.75 -5.10 42.66
CA ASP A 298 -6.11 -3.78 42.74
C ASP A 298 -4.92 -3.62 41.73
N GLU A 299 -4.48 -4.68 41.05
CA GLU A 299 -3.32 -4.65 40.15
C GLU A 299 -3.71 -4.70 38.66
N GLY A 300 -4.91 -5.14 38.32
CA GLY A 300 -5.35 -5.43 36.96
C GLY A 300 -4.56 -6.55 36.27
N VAL A 301 -5.08 -7.09 35.18
CA VAL A 301 -4.35 -8.09 34.37
C VAL A 301 -3.16 -7.43 33.69
N GLN A 302 -2.00 -8.13 33.71
CA GLN A 302 -0.75 -7.67 33.12
C GLN A 302 -0.46 -8.38 31.81
N PHE A 303 -0.14 -7.65 30.73
CA PHE A 303 0.06 -8.16 29.40
C PHE A 303 1.54 -8.11 28.97
N ASP A 304 1.95 -9.05 28.10
CA ASP A 304 3.28 -9.06 27.50
C ASP A 304 3.42 -7.95 26.46
N ALA A 305 2.32 -7.60 25.81
CA ALA A 305 2.26 -6.51 24.85
C ALA A 305 1.01 -5.65 25.04
N VAL A 306 1.15 -4.32 24.93
CA VAL A 306 0.05 -3.37 24.86
C VAL A 306 0.24 -2.52 23.61
N VAL A 307 -0.75 -2.51 22.73
CA VAL A 307 -0.72 -1.69 21.50
C VAL A 307 -1.99 -0.87 21.40
N MET A 308 -1.90 0.38 20.96
CA MET A 308 -3.10 1.19 20.79
C MET A 308 -2.91 2.39 19.87
N ASN A 309 -4.01 2.76 19.22
CA ASN A 309 -4.17 4.03 18.52
C ASN A 309 -5.42 4.74 19.10
N PRO A 310 -5.31 5.45 20.23
CA PRO A 310 -6.45 6.06 20.91
C PRO A 310 -6.99 7.27 20.14
N PRO A 311 -8.23 7.72 20.42
CA PRO A 311 -8.78 8.94 19.85
C PRO A 311 -7.95 10.16 20.30
N TYR A 312 -7.45 10.95 19.32
CA TYR A 312 -6.54 12.07 19.60
C TYR A 312 -7.25 13.23 20.26
N SER A 313 -6.66 13.74 21.35
CA SER A 313 -7.14 14.91 22.08
C SER A 313 -8.60 14.76 22.51
N ASP A 314 -8.98 13.60 23.00
CA ASP A 314 -10.33 13.32 23.46
C ASP A 314 -10.79 14.35 24.50
N GLN A 315 -11.84 15.10 24.14
CA GLN A 315 -12.37 16.18 24.96
C GLN A 315 -13.40 15.63 25.96
N LYS A 316 -13.32 16.13 27.22
CA LYS A 316 -14.22 15.71 28.29
C LYS A 316 -14.14 14.20 28.61
N TRP A 317 -12.97 13.57 28.32
CA TRP A 317 -12.73 12.15 28.54
C TRP A 317 -13.14 11.67 29.94
N ASN A 318 -12.99 12.51 30.97
CA ASN A 318 -13.33 12.22 32.39
C ASN A 318 -14.72 12.77 32.84
N LYS A 319 -15.54 13.27 31.90
CA LYS A 319 -16.86 13.89 32.19
C LYS A 319 -18.02 13.22 31.48
N ARG A 320 -17.77 12.12 30.76
CA ARG A 320 -18.82 11.39 30.03
C ARG A 320 -19.65 10.49 30.91
N GLU A 321 -19.10 10.11 32.07
CA GLU A 321 -19.75 9.24 33.03
C GLU A 321 -20.15 10.02 34.31
N ASP A 322 -21.11 9.49 35.04
CA ASP A 322 -21.65 10.10 36.27
C ASP A 322 -20.59 10.18 37.40
N LYS A 323 -19.56 9.34 37.35
CA LYS A 323 -18.48 9.30 38.35
C LYS A 323 -17.13 9.60 37.73
N PRO A 324 -16.66 10.85 37.71
CA PRO A 324 -15.33 11.20 37.20
C PRO A 324 -14.23 10.45 37.95
N LEU A 325 -13.21 10.00 37.20
CA LEU A 325 -12.00 9.39 37.77
C LEU A 325 -11.23 10.41 38.60
N LYS A 326 -10.58 9.92 39.67
CA LYS A 326 -9.77 10.71 40.59
C LYS A 326 -8.31 10.33 40.47
N VAL A 327 -7.42 11.19 40.94
CA VAL A 327 -5.97 10.91 41.03
C VAL A 327 -5.67 9.66 41.86
N SER A 328 -6.55 9.26 42.78
CA SER A 328 -6.42 8.05 43.61
C SER A 328 -6.76 6.75 42.87
N ASP A 329 -7.26 6.81 41.62
CA ASP A 329 -7.44 5.61 40.79
C ASP A 329 -6.07 4.95 40.57
N PRO A 330 -5.92 3.62 40.72
CA PRO A 330 -4.63 2.91 40.60
C PRO A 330 -3.87 3.21 39.30
N ARG A 331 -4.59 3.43 38.21
CA ARG A 331 -4.01 3.76 36.92
C ARG A 331 -3.28 5.11 36.90
N PHE A 332 -3.69 6.06 37.76
CA PHE A 332 -3.18 7.44 37.77
C PHE A 332 -2.40 7.80 39.03
N ALA A 333 -2.57 7.04 40.10
CA ALA A 333 -2.01 7.35 41.40
C ALA A 333 -0.49 7.57 41.40
N ASP A 334 0.24 6.75 40.64
CA ASP A 334 1.70 6.83 40.48
C ASP A 334 2.19 8.14 39.84
N PHE A 335 1.30 8.81 39.11
CA PHE A 335 1.60 10.08 38.44
C PHE A 335 1.12 11.31 39.24
N GLY A 336 0.29 11.14 40.27
CA GLY A 336 -0.15 12.19 41.19
C GLY A 336 -0.89 13.36 40.54
N VAL A 337 -1.23 13.28 39.27
CA VAL A 337 -1.96 14.28 38.50
C VAL A 337 -2.75 13.59 37.39
N LEU A 338 -3.95 14.11 37.08
CA LEU A 338 -4.74 13.65 35.94
C LEU A 338 -4.40 14.47 34.70
N PRO A 339 -4.49 13.88 33.50
CA PRO A 339 -4.44 14.64 32.25
C PRO A 339 -5.52 15.71 32.17
N PRO A 340 -5.33 16.80 31.41
CA PRO A 340 -6.34 17.85 31.26
C PRO A 340 -7.66 17.27 30.70
N ASP A 341 -8.81 17.76 31.15
CA ASP A 341 -10.13 17.33 30.65
C ASP A 341 -10.31 17.48 29.14
N SER A 342 -9.55 18.40 28.53
CA SER A 342 -9.57 18.66 27.08
C SER A 342 -8.62 17.78 26.26
N LYS A 343 -7.84 16.89 26.92
CA LYS A 343 -6.77 16.10 26.30
C LYS A 343 -6.63 14.76 26.99
N GLY A 344 -7.34 13.74 26.48
CA GLY A 344 -7.29 12.35 26.99
C GLY A 344 -6.05 11.56 26.63
N ASP A 345 -5.16 12.10 25.79
CA ASP A 345 -4.01 11.39 25.20
C ASP A 345 -3.21 10.59 26.26
N PHE A 346 -2.81 11.24 27.35
CA PHE A 346 -2.08 10.58 28.43
C PHE A 346 -2.95 9.73 29.38
N ALA A 347 -4.27 9.88 29.36
CA ALA A 347 -5.14 8.98 30.13
C ALA A 347 -5.10 7.56 29.55
N TYR A 348 -5.14 7.43 28.23
CA TYR A 348 -4.98 6.15 27.54
C TYR A 348 -3.57 5.56 27.72
N LEU A 349 -2.52 6.40 27.64
CA LEU A 349 -1.15 5.96 27.91
C LEU A 349 -1.00 5.39 29.32
N MET A 350 -1.52 6.08 30.34
CA MET A 350 -1.41 5.65 31.72
C MET A 350 -2.23 4.38 31.99
N HIS A 351 -3.41 4.25 31.38
CA HIS A 351 -4.20 3.02 31.39
C HIS A 351 -3.42 1.84 30.78
N GLY A 352 -2.89 2.00 29.58
CA GLY A 352 -2.10 0.95 28.94
C GLY A 352 -0.84 0.59 29.72
N LEU A 353 -0.15 1.59 30.30
CA LEU A 353 1.02 1.37 31.14
C LEU A 353 0.66 0.61 32.43
N TYR A 354 -0.50 0.86 33.01
CA TYR A 354 -0.99 0.14 34.18
C TYR A 354 -1.11 -1.37 33.88
N HIS A 355 -1.67 -1.72 32.75
CA HIS A 355 -1.81 -3.11 32.27
C HIS A 355 -0.56 -3.70 31.62
N LEU A 356 0.53 -2.97 31.51
CA LEU A 356 1.78 -3.50 30.96
C LEU A 356 2.52 -4.33 31.99
N GLY A 357 2.88 -5.58 31.64
CA GLY A 357 3.73 -6.45 32.44
C GLY A 357 5.15 -5.90 32.60
N GLN A 358 5.87 -6.34 33.63
CA GLN A 358 7.22 -5.85 33.93
C GLN A 358 8.21 -6.07 32.77
N LYS A 359 8.07 -7.15 32.00
CA LYS A 359 8.89 -7.47 30.83
C LYS A 359 8.19 -7.13 29.50
N GLY A 360 7.00 -6.56 29.58
CA GLY A 360 6.19 -6.22 28.44
C GLY A 360 6.70 -5.01 27.66
N THR A 361 6.22 -4.87 26.44
CA THR A 361 6.46 -3.69 25.58
C THR A 361 5.13 -3.07 25.19
N MET A 362 5.03 -1.74 25.34
CA MET A 362 3.87 -0.98 24.89
C MET A 362 4.25 -0.08 23.71
N ALA A 363 3.39 -0.06 22.70
CA ALA A 363 3.46 0.88 21.57
C ALA A 363 2.15 1.65 21.45
N ILE A 364 2.24 2.98 21.46
CA ILE A 364 1.07 3.87 21.39
C ILE A 364 1.27 4.98 20.37
N VAL A 365 0.24 5.23 19.54
CA VAL A 365 0.22 6.37 18.62
C VAL A 365 -0.33 7.60 19.34
N LEU A 366 0.40 8.71 19.25
CA LEU A 366 0.04 9.95 19.94
C LEU A 366 0.30 11.18 19.04
N PRO A 367 -0.47 12.28 19.19
CA PRO A 367 -0.14 13.53 18.50
C PRO A 367 1.15 14.16 19.07
N HIS A 368 1.98 14.77 18.21
CA HIS A 368 3.26 15.38 18.62
C HIS A 368 3.16 16.33 19.80
N GLY A 369 1.99 16.96 20.02
CA GLY A 369 1.77 17.86 21.12
C GLY A 369 2.10 17.30 22.52
N VAL A 370 1.93 15.99 22.74
CA VAL A 370 2.26 15.33 24.02
C VAL A 370 3.76 15.41 24.36
N LEU A 371 4.61 15.59 23.36
CA LEU A 371 6.05 15.64 23.53
C LEU A 371 6.55 16.96 24.18
N PHE A 372 5.75 18.05 24.08
CA PHE A 372 6.23 19.37 24.50
C PHE A 372 5.21 20.23 25.26
N ARG A 373 3.90 19.87 25.29
CA ARG A 373 2.93 20.65 26.05
C ARG A 373 3.28 20.65 27.54
N GLY A 374 3.04 21.81 28.21
CA GLY A 374 3.29 21.99 29.63
C GLY A 374 2.10 21.58 30.52
N GLY A 375 2.06 22.09 31.73
CA GLY A 375 1.00 21.82 32.71
C GLY A 375 0.96 20.34 33.14
N ALA A 376 -0.23 19.77 33.30
CA ALA A 376 -0.40 18.38 33.71
C ALA A 376 0.26 17.37 32.78
N GLU A 377 0.23 17.60 31.44
CA GLU A 377 0.91 16.73 30.48
C GLU A 377 2.44 16.81 30.65
N GLY A 378 3.00 17.98 30.96
CA GLY A 378 4.42 18.14 31.25
C GLY A 378 4.85 17.40 32.51
N GLU A 379 4.04 17.42 33.57
CA GLU A 379 4.31 16.71 34.82
C GLU A 379 4.24 15.19 34.65
N ILE A 380 3.24 14.67 33.90
CA ILE A 380 3.14 13.24 33.57
C ILE A 380 4.36 12.80 32.76
N ARG A 381 4.74 13.57 31.70
CA ARG A 381 5.91 13.27 30.86
C ARG A 381 7.20 13.26 31.68
N LYS A 382 7.39 14.22 32.57
CA LYS A 382 8.53 14.25 33.48
C LYS A 382 8.62 12.96 34.30
N ARG A 383 7.53 12.51 34.91
CA ARG A 383 7.49 11.29 35.74
C ARG A 383 7.76 10.02 34.92
N LEU A 384 7.23 9.94 33.67
CA LEU A 384 7.56 8.84 32.76
C LEU A 384 9.06 8.75 32.49
N LEU A 385 9.72 9.89 32.30
CA LEU A 385 11.15 9.98 32.03
C LEU A 385 12.00 9.78 33.30
N GLU A 386 11.55 10.25 34.45
CA GLU A 386 12.22 9.99 35.74
C GLU A 386 12.24 8.50 36.10
N LYS A 387 11.14 7.77 35.79
CA LYS A 387 11.05 6.30 35.91
C LYS A 387 11.75 5.58 34.74
N ASN A 388 12.20 6.30 33.72
CA ASN A 388 12.82 5.83 32.48
C ASN A 388 11.95 4.78 31.74
N TYR A 389 10.63 5.00 31.67
CA TYR A 389 9.71 4.10 30.99
C TYR A 389 9.67 4.32 29.47
N VAL A 390 10.06 5.48 28.97
CA VAL A 390 10.11 5.78 27.53
C VAL A 390 11.36 5.16 26.89
N ASP A 391 11.18 4.18 25.99
CA ASP A 391 12.28 3.49 25.29
C ASP A 391 12.63 4.16 23.97
N ALA A 392 11.60 4.58 23.21
CA ALA A 392 11.80 5.31 21.96
C ALA A 392 10.62 6.20 21.61
N ILE A 393 10.88 7.21 20.78
CA ILE A 393 9.88 8.07 20.14
C ILE A 393 10.19 8.08 18.64
N ILE A 394 9.19 7.75 17.82
CA ILE A 394 9.30 7.66 16.38
C ILE A 394 8.35 8.69 15.77
N GLY A 395 8.90 9.76 15.20
CA GLY A 395 8.13 10.76 14.46
C GLY A 395 7.73 10.22 13.09
N LEU A 396 6.44 10.28 12.77
CA LEU A 396 5.87 9.78 11.53
C LEU A 396 5.54 10.93 10.56
N PRO A 397 5.47 10.67 9.25
CA PRO A 397 5.02 11.66 8.26
C PRO A 397 3.62 12.20 8.59
N SER A 398 3.41 13.49 8.31
CA SER A 398 2.07 14.08 8.35
C SER A 398 1.16 13.45 7.28
N ASN A 399 -0.17 13.66 7.38
CA ASN A 399 -1.14 13.17 6.39
C ASN A 399 -1.12 11.64 6.13
N MET A 400 -0.66 10.82 7.07
CA MET A 400 -0.77 9.36 6.97
C MET A 400 -2.18 8.86 7.29
N PHE A 401 -2.88 9.56 8.18
CA PHE A 401 -4.23 9.20 8.63
C PHE A 401 -5.30 9.89 7.78
N THR A 402 -6.37 9.16 7.45
CA THR A 402 -7.44 9.68 6.57
C THR A 402 -8.25 10.81 7.19
N ASN A 403 -8.32 10.85 8.52
CA ASN A 403 -9.17 11.78 9.28
C ASN A 403 -8.43 13.02 9.79
N THR A 404 -7.09 13.03 9.75
CA THR A 404 -6.28 14.15 10.26
C THR A 404 -4.98 14.33 9.51
N GLY A 405 -4.60 15.59 9.26
CA GLY A 405 -3.28 15.97 8.77
C GLY A 405 -2.27 16.24 9.89
N ILE A 406 -2.65 16.03 11.14
CA ILE A 406 -1.78 16.33 12.30
C ILE A 406 -0.61 15.33 12.33
N PRO A 407 0.64 15.80 12.51
CA PRO A 407 1.77 14.90 12.69
C PRO A 407 1.63 14.11 13.98
N VAL A 408 1.89 12.81 13.92
CA VAL A 408 1.83 11.88 15.04
C VAL A 408 3.16 11.19 15.27
N CYS A 409 3.34 10.63 16.45
CA CYS A 409 4.49 9.80 16.79
C CYS A 409 4.04 8.46 17.38
N VAL A 410 4.87 7.43 17.25
CA VAL A 410 4.75 6.20 18.01
C VAL A 410 5.68 6.30 19.22
N MET A 411 5.13 6.13 20.42
CA MET A 411 5.92 6.09 21.65
C MET A 411 6.02 4.64 22.12
N ILE A 412 7.24 4.18 22.37
CA ILE A 412 7.53 2.82 22.86
C ILE A 412 7.88 2.92 24.35
N LEU A 413 7.18 2.15 25.17
CA LEU A 413 7.37 2.14 26.63
C LEU A 413 7.69 0.72 27.13
N LYS A 414 8.56 0.68 28.16
CA LYS A 414 8.96 -0.54 28.89
C LYS A 414 9.19 -0.21 30.37
N LYS A 415 8.78 -1.10 31.28
CA LYS A 415 8.98 -0.90 32.72
C LYS A 415 10.35 -1.37 33.23
N ASN A 416 11.02 -2.26 32.52
CA ASN A 416 12.26 -2.94 32.94
C ASN A 416 13.54 -2.29 32.38
N ARG A 417 13.49 -0.99 32.05
CA ARG A 417 14.68 -0.28 31.56
C ARG A 417 15.58 0.16 32.71
N GLU A 418 16.87 0.11 32.47
CA GLU A 418 17.86 0.72 33.38
C GLU A 418 17.68 2.24 33.41
N LEU A 419 17.85 2.84 34.60
CA LEU A 419 17.65 4.29 34.77
C LEU A 419 18.61 5.15 33.94
N SER A 420 19.77 4.62 33.60
CA SER A 420 20.78 5.28 32.75
C SER A 420 20.59 5.06 31.25
N ALA A 421 19.68 4.16 30.86
CA ALA A 421 19.47 3.87 29.45
C ALA A 421 18.91 5.11 28.70
N PRO A 422 19.51 5.51 27.55
CA PRO A 422 19.06 6.67 26.79
C PRO A 422 17.72 6.43 26.12
N VAL A 423 17.01 7.49 25.77
CA VAL A 423 15.78 7.45 24.98
C VAL A 423 16.15 7.61 23.50
N LEU A 424 15.72 6.64 22.67
CA LEU A 424 15.93 6.73 21.23
C LEU A 424 14.87 7.63 20.58
N LEU A 425 15.28 8.66 19.87
CA LEU A 425 14.41 9.47 19.02
C LEU A 425 14.70 9.16 17.56
N ILE A 426 13.66 8.88 16.77
CA ILE A 426 13.75 8.63 15.32
C ILE A 426 12.86 9.67 14.62
N ASP A 427 13.41 10.37 13.64
CA ASP A 427 12.64 11.27 12.76
C ASP A 427 12.49 10.63 11.39
N SER A 428 11.31 10.07 11.12
CA SER A 428 10.94 9.54 9.81
C SER A 428 9.96 10.45 9.06
N SER A 429 9.79 11.70 9.49
CA SER A 429 8.78 12.63 8.97
C SER A 429 8.89 12.90 7.46
N GLU A 430 10.12 12.83 6.90
CA GLU A 430 10.40 13.02 5.46
C GLU A 430 10.59 11.70 4.69
N HIS A 431 10.46 10.54 5.35
CA HIS A 431 10.66 9.22 4.75
C HIS A 431 9.32 8.60 4.32
N PHE A 432 8.80 9.03 3.16
CA PHE A 432 7.52 8.55 2.63
C PHE A 432 7.43 8.67 1.10
N VAL A 433 6.38 8.10 0.54
CA VAL A 433 5.90 8.36 -0.82
C VAL A 433 4.48 8.92 -0.76
N LYS A 434 4.16 9.86 -1.64
CA LYS A 434 2.82 10.44 -1.73
C LYS A 434 1.94 9.61 -2.66
N ILE A 435 0.86 9.03 -2.14
CA ILE A 435 -0.14 8.29 -2.91
C ILE A 435 -1.47 9.04 -2.81
N GLY A 436 -1.86 9.71 -3.89
CA GLY A 436 -3.03 10.60 -3.88
C GLY A 436 -2.87 11.75 -2.89
N LYS A 437 -3.70 11.78 -1.85
CA LYS A 437 -3.66 12.81 -0.79
C LYS A 437 -2.91 12.36 0.48
N GLN A 438 -2.49 11.11 0.56
CA GLN A 438 -1.87 10.51 1.74
C GLN A 438 -0.37 10.34 1.56
N ASN A 439 0.37 10.51 2.65
CA ASN A 439 1.75 10.10 2.78
C ASN A 439 1.79 8.65 3.29
N VAL A 440 2.62 7.82 2.67
CA VAL A 440 2.69 6.37 2.95
C VAL A 440 4.13 5.97 3.17
N LEU A 441 4.43 5.29 4.28
CA LEU A 441 5.74 4.67 4.49
C LEU A 441 5.90 3.51 3.51
N ARG A 442 7.07 3.46 2.86
CA ARG A 442 7.46 2.33 2.02
C ARG A 442 7.97 1.17 2.89
N GLU A 443 8.08 -0.01 2.34
CA GLU A 443 8.64 -1.17 3.05
C GLU A 443 10.06 -0.87 3.57
N LYS A 444 10.87 -0.15 2.80
CA LYS A 444 12.20 0.29 3.22
C LYS A 444 12.20 1.24 4.42
N ASP A 445 11.21 2.14 4.49
CA ASP A 445 11.09 3.11 5.58
C ASP A 445 10.72 2.40 6.88
N ILE A 446 9.79 1.43 6.81
CA ILE A 446 9.43 0.55 7.93
C ILE A 446 10.65 -0.23 8.42
N ALA A 447 11.38 -0.89 7.50
CA ALA A 447 12.57 -1.67 7.84
C ALA A 447 13.65 -0.81 8.50
N GLN A 448 13.88 0.40 8.00
CA GLN A 448 14.85 1.34 8.57
C GLN A 448 14.46 1.78 9.98
N ILE A 449 13.19 2.11 10.23
CA ILE A 449 12.69 2.44 11.57
C ILE A 449 12.92 1.27 12.54
N VAL A 450 12.51 0.06 12.14
CA VAL A 450 12.61 -1.14 12.97
C VAL A 450 14.07 -1.51 13.26
N ASP A 451 14.94 -1.49 12.27
CA ASP A 451 16.38 -1.77 12.45
C ASP A 451 17.04 -0.74 13.36
N THR A 452 16.75 0.55 13.16
CA THR A 452 17.26 1.65 13.99
C THR A 452 16.83 1.44 15.44
N PHE A 453 15.57 1.05 15.67
CA PHE A 453 15.06 0.75 16.99
C PHE A 453 15.76 -0.46 17.63
N VAL A 454 15.88 -1.58 16.91
CA VAL A 454 16.46 -2.83 17.42
C VAL A 454 17.95 -2.68 17.72
N ASN A 455 18.69 -2.04 16.82
CA ASN A 455 20.14 -1.89 16.92
C ASN A 455 20.55 -0.65 17.75
N LYS A 456 19.58 0.19 18.17
CA LYS A 456 19.83 1.47 18.84
C LYS A 456 20.84 2.34 18.08
N THR A 457 20.68 2.40 16.76
CA THR A 457 21.62 3.09 15.88
C THR A 457 21.41 4.60 15.96
N GLU A 458 22.49 5.36 16.10
CA GLU A 458 22.52 6.81 15.99
C GLU A 458 22.93 7.20 14.57
N THR A 459 22.09 7.98 13.89
CA THR A 459 22.31 8.41 12.51
C THR A 459 21.98 9.89 12.39
N LYS A 460 22.97 10.68 11.98
CA LYS A 460 22.81 12.14 11.81
C LYS A 460 21.63 12.45 10.88
N GLY A 461 20.73 13.32 11.34
CA GLY A 461 19.54 13.72 10.59
C GLY A 461 18.40 12.70 10.58
N TYR A 462 18.53 11.58 11.30
CA TYR A 462 17.52 10.54 11.34
C TYR A 462 17.22 10.02 12.75
N SER A 463 18.26 9.77 13.57
CA SER A 463 18.07 9.22 14.92
C SER A 463 19.11 9.69 15.91
N HIS A 464 18.71 9.82 17.18
CA HIS A 464 19.58 10.24 18.28
C HIS A 464 19.26 9.48 19.57
N LEU A 465 20.30 9.13 20.34
CA LEU A 465 20.20 8.50 21.66
C LEU A 465 20.29 9.58 22.75
N ALA A 466 19.15 10.17 23.11
CA ALA A 466 19.12 11.24 24.11
C ALA A 466 19.44 10.71 25.51
N THR A 467 20.50 11.22 26.10
CA THR A 467 20.87 10.89 27.48
C THR A 467 19.93 11.53 28.49
N ARG A 468 19.95 11.01 29.72
CA ARG A 468 19.14 11.55 30.81
C ARG A 468 19.49 13.03 31.11
N GLU A 469 20.76 13.37 31.09
CA GLU A 469 21.28 14.74 31.30
C GLU A 469 20.78 15.70 30.21
N GLU A 470 20.79 15.26 28.97
CA GLU A 470 20.30 16.03 27.82
C GLU A 470 18.79 16.27 27.93
N ILE A 471 18.02 15.25 28.31
CA ILE A 471 16.56 15.38 28.53
C ILE A 471 16.25 16.35 29.66
N ILE A 472 17.00 16.31 30.76
CA ILE A 472 16.86 17.25 31.89
C ILE A 472 17.21 18.68 31.45
N ALA A 473 18.30 18.86 30.71
CA ALA A 473 18.72 20.16 30.15
C ALA A 473 17.67 20.75 29.20
N ASN A 474 16.91 19.89 28.50
CA ASN A 474 15.76 20.27 27.67
C ASN A 474 14.43 20.37 28.44
N GLU A 475 14.45 20.43 29.78
CA GLU A 475 13.26 20.56 30.63
C GLU A 475 12.20 19.47 30.39
N TYR A 476 12.64 18.24 30.15
CA TYR A 476 11.81 17.06 29.81
C TYR A 476 10.95 17.29 28.54
N ASN A 477 11.31 18.21 27.68
CA ASN A 477 10.70 18.41 26.37
C ASN A 477 11.29 17.40 25.39
N LEU A 478 10.45 16.62 24.74
CA LEU A 478 10.83 15.53 23.82
C LEU A 478 10.53 15.87 22.35
N ASN A 479 10.39 17.16 22.02
CA ASN A 479 10.19 17.57 20.63
C ASN A 479 11.37 17.12 19.77
N ILE A 480 11.11 16.25 18.79
CA ILE A 480 12.14 15.53 18.03
C ILE A 480 13.20 16.46 17.41
N PRO A 481 12.85 17.62 16.79
CA PRO A 481 13.85 18.54 16.21
C PRO A 481 14.84 19.15 17.21
N ARG A 482 14.64 18.99 18.52
CA ARG A 482 15.61 19.42 19.54
C ARG A 482 16.78 18.44 19.68
N TYR A 483 16.60 17.20 19.23
CA TYR A 483 17.54 16.09 19.39
C TYR A 483 18.07 15.57 18.06
N VAL A 484 17.20 15.53 17.06
CA VAL A 484 17.57 15.10 15.70
C VAL A 484 17.65 16.37 14.85
N GLU A 485 18.89 16.76 14.53
CA GLU A 485 19.13 17.89 13.63
C GLU A 485 18.48 17.60 12.27
N THR A 486 17.62 18.48 11.80
CA THR A 486 17.20 18.45 10.40
C THR A 486 18.44 18.64 9.55
N LEU A 487 18.73 17.69 8.66
CA LEU A 487 19.76 17.92 7.66
C LEU A 487 19.21 19.01 6.73
N ASP A 488 19.63 20.25 6.96
CA ASP A 488 19.54 21.27 5.93
C ASP A 488 20.41 20.77 4.77
N ASN A 489 19.77 20.22 3.74
CA ASN A 489 20.45 19.86 2.50
C ASN A 489 20.92 21.11 1.72
N GLU A 490 20.68 22.30 2.27
CA GLU A 490 21.22 23.53 1.72
C GLU A 490 22.72 23.62 2.05
N ILE A 491 23.53 23.43 1.05
CA ILE A 491 24.96 23.70 1.13
C ILE A 491 25.14 25.16 1.53
N VAL A 492 25.79 25.38 2.67
CA VAL A 492 26.03 26.72 3.22
C VAL A 492 26.65 27.59 2.14
N GLN A 493 26.13 28.81 1.96
CA GLN A 493 26.61 29.79 1.00
C GLN A 493 28.00 30.29 1.42
N ASP A 494 28.93 30.32 0.46
CA ASP A 494 30.27 30.89 0.68
C ASP A 494 30.34 32.25 0.00
N VAL A 495 30.52 33.32 0.79
CA VAL A 495 30.51 34.70 0.29
C VAL A 495 31.70 34.97 -0.61
N ASP A 496 32.88 34.47 -0.25
CA ASP A 496 34.10 34.66 -1.06
C ASP A 496 34.02 33.91 -2.40
N ALA A 497 33.31 32.75 -2.43
CA ALA A 497 33.05 32.03 -3.67
C ALA A 497 32.11 32.82 -4.60
N HIS A 498 31.08 33.49 -4.06
CA HIS A 498 30.22 34.38 -4.85
C HIS A 498 30.90 35.64 -5.36
N LEU A 499 31.84 36.20 -4.59
CA LEU A 499 32.57 37.43 -4.96
C LEU A 499 33.67 37.16 -5.99
N LEU A 500 34.42 36.08 -5.79
CA LEU A 500 35.71 35.85 -6.47
C LEU A 500 35.70 34.52 -7.31
N GLY A 501 34.63 33.79 -7.30
CA GLY A 501 34.49 32.51 -7.99
C GLY A 501 35.25 31.35 -7.34
N GLY A 502 34.95 30.13 -7.84
CA GLY A 502 35.57 28.90 -7.40
C GLY A 502 34.79 28.17 -6.29
N ILE A 503 34.79 26.84 -6.37
CA ILE A 503 34.14 25.94 -5.40
C ILE A 503 35.06 25.83 -4.18
N PRO A 504 34.54 26.01 -2.93
CA PRO A 504 35.34 25.81 -1.72
C PRO A 504 35.82 24.33 -1.62
N THR A 505 37.11 24.13 -1.30
CA THR A 505 37.70 22.78 -1.16
C THR A 505 37.04 21.98 -0.05
N LYS A 506 36.40 22.63 0.95
CA LYS A 506 35.60 22.00 1.97
C LYS A 506 34.39 21.26 1.36
N ASN A 507 33.68 21.88 0.41
CA ASN A 507 32.54 21.26 -0.26
C ASN A 507 32.99 20.04 -1.10
N ILE A 508 34.21 20.09 -1.69
CA ILE A 508 34.77 18.92 -2.39
C ILE A 508 35.10 17.78 -1.40
N ALA A 509 35.62 18.10 -0.22
CA ALA A 509 35.91 17.12 0.83
C ALA A 509 34.63 16.47 1.40
N ASP A 510 33.50 17.16 1.34
CA ASP A 510 32.20 16.66 1.78
C ASP A 510 31.57 15.63 0.78
N LEU A 511 32.09 15.54 -0.46
CA LEU A 511 31.72 14.52 -1.44
C LEU A 511 32.39 13.17 -1.10
N LYS A 512 31.90 12.51 -0.06
CA LYS A 512 32.55 11.35 0.57
C LYS A 512 32.57 10.11 -0.33
N VAL A 513 31.54 9.89 -1.12
CA VAL A 513 31.42 8.72 -2.00
C VAL A 513 32.40 8.85 -3.18
N LEU A 514 32.48 10.01 -3.81
CA LEU A 514 33.47 10.27 -4.87
C LEU A 514 34.90 10.19 -4.33
N ASN A 515 35.16 10.80 -3.18
CA ASN A 515 36.48 10.77 -2.54
C ASN A 515 36.91 9.36 -2.11
N SER A 516 35.98 8.50 -1.70
CA SER A 516 36.31 7.11 -1.31
C SER A 516 36.39 6.15 -2.49
N SER A 517 35.67 6.43 -3.58
CA SER A 517 35.56 5.49 -4.70
C SER A 517 36.52 5.83 -5.86
N VAL A 518 36.64 7.11 -6.21
CA VAL A 518 37.33 7.60 -7.42
C VAL A 518 38.05 8.90 -7.20
N LYS A 519 38.74 9.04 -6.05
CA LYS A 519 39.41 10.30 -5.63
C LYS A 519 40.34 10.87 -6.68
N ASP A 520 41.17 10.08 -7.32
CA ASP A 520 42.11 10.49 -8.35
C ASP A 520 41.38 11.09 -9.57
N VAL A 521 40.29 10.50 -10.03
CA VAL A 521 39.48 11.06 -11.14
C VAL A 521 38.89 12.41 -10.75
N LEU A 522 38.39 12.52 -9.50
CA LEU A 522 37.88 13.79 -8.97
C LEU A 522 39.01 14.86 -8.88
N ASP A 523 40.14 14.51 -8.28
CA ASP A 523 41.28 15.42 -8.12
C ASP A 523 41.83 15.89 -9.49
N GLU A 524 41.94 15.04 -10.50
CA GLU A 524 42.36 15.36 -11.87
C GLU A 524 41.34 16.27 -12.59
N SER A 525 40.09 16.28 -12.20
CA SER A 525 39.06 17.16 -12.74
C SER A 525 39.03 18.56 -12.13
N LEU A 526 39.83 18.79 -11.10
CA LEU A 526 39.85 20.03 -10.34
C LEU A 526 41.16 20.80 -10.56
N THR A 527 41.05 22.11 -10.74
CA THR A 527 42.20 23.02 -10.88
C THR A 527 42.14 24.08 -9.78
N PRO A 528 43.22 24.28 -8.98
CA PRO A 528 43.27 25.35 -7.98
C PRO A 528 43.15 26.73 -8.63
N VAL A 529 42.26 27.58 -8.12
CA VAL A 529 42.06 28.96 -8.55
C VAL A 529 42.72 29.93 -7.58
N ARG A 530 42.56 29.67 -6.28
CA ARG A 530 43.17 30.42 -5.17
C ARG A 530 43.23 29.52 -3.94
N GLU A 531 43.87 29.97 -2.88
CA GLU A 531 43.95 29.21 -1.64
C GLU A 531 42.55 28.84 -1.12
N GLY A 532 42.29 27.55 -0.94
CA GLY A 532 41.03 27.02 -0.47
C GLY A 532 39.91 26.91 -1.53
N TYR A 533 40.16 27.21 -2.79
CA TYR A 533 39.14 27.18 -3.87
C TYR A 533 39.66 26.52 -5.14
N VAL A 534 38.78 25.75 -5.76
CA VAL A 534 39.05 24.99 -7.01
C VAL A 534 37.98 25.29 -8.07
N LYS A 535 38.29 24.98 -9.30
CA LYS A 535 37.37 25.06 -10.44
C LYS A 535 37.44 23.75 -11.23
N LEU A 536 36.28 23.30 -11.76
CA LEU A 536 36.24 22.19 -12.71
C LEU A 536 36.97 22.57 -14.02
N ASN A 537 37.79 21.67 -14.51
CA ASN A 537 38.49 21.79 -15.78
C ASN A 537 37.84 21.09 -16.97
N LYS A 538 36.73 20.39 -16.69
CA LYS A 538 35.85 19.69 -17.67
C LYS A 538 34.38 19.85 -17.29
N SER A 539 33.45 19.51 -18.17
CA SER A 539 32.01 19.51 -17.85
C SER A 539 31.70 18.44 -16.83
N VAL A 540 30.63 18.64 -16.02
CA VAL A 540 30.17 17.62 -15.10
C VAL A 540 29.62 16.40 -15.85
N ALA A 541 29.11 16.58 -17.07
CA ALA A 541 28.67 15.46 -17.92
C ALA A 541 29.82 14.53 -18.29
N ASP A 542 30.96 15.11 -18.77
CA ASP A 542 32.17 14.32 -19.11
C ASP A 542 32.75 13.64 -17.86
N LEU A 543 32.77 14.33 -16.71
CA LEU A 543 33.21 13.75 -15.44
C LEU A 543 32.30 12.62 -15.01
N THR A 544 31.00 12.76 -15.20
CA THR A 544 30.00 11.71 -14.87
C THR A 544 30.27 10.46 -15.67
N ASP A 545 30.49 10.57 -16.98
CA ASP A 545 30.79 9.42 -17.85
C ASP A 545 32.11 8.76 -17.42
N GLU A 546 33.16 9.55 -17.11
CA GLU A 546 34.44 9.03 -16.66
C GLU A 546 34.35 8.29 -15.32
N VAL A 547 33.63 8.83 -14.33
CA VAL A 547 33.40 8.21 -13.02
C VAL A 547 32.60 6.92 -13.16
N LEU A 548 31.49 6.93 -13.94
CA LEU A 548 30.64 5.75 -14.07
C LEU A 548 31.28 4.63 -14.93
N GLU A 549 32.26 4.96 -15.77
CA GLU A 549 33.02 4.04 -16.60
C GLU A 549 34.35 3.60 -15.93
N ASP A 550 34.70 4.17 -14.76
CA ASP A 550 35.89 3.79 -14.02
C ASP A 550 35.91 2.30 -13.67
N GLU A 551 37.10 1.69 -13.78
CA GLU A 551 37.30 0.24 -13.55
C GLU A 551 36.88 -0.21 -12.13
N ARG A 552 37.05 0.62 -11.12
CA ARG A 552 36.67 0.35 -9.73
C ARG A 552 35.15 0.27 -9.61
N VAL A 553 34.42 1.19 -10.23
CA VAL A 553 32.94 1.24 -10.24
C VAL A 553 32.39 0.05 -11.02
N LYS A 554 32.97 -0.25 -12.20
CA LYS A 554 32.63 -1.45 -13.01
C LYS A 554 32.88 -2.73 -12.24
N ASN A 555 34.04 -2.90 -11.62
CA ASN A 555 34.38 -4.08 -10.86
C ASN A 555 33.46 -4.29 -9.64
N LYS A 556 33.09 -3.19 -8.95
CA LYS A 556 32.10 -3.22 -7.87
C LYS A 556 30.74 -3.68 -8.41
N SER A 557 30.29 -3.09 -9.51
CA SER A 557 29.04 -3.47 -10.18
C SER A 557 29.02 -4.95 -10.60
N ILE A 558 30.12 -5.49 -11.10
CA ILE A 558 30.26 -6.92 -11.46
C ILE A 558 30.18 -7.82 -10.19
N LYS A 559 30.85 -7.43 -9.11
CA LYS A 559 30.80 -8.17 -7.84
C LYS A 559 29.38 -8.23 -7.28
N VAL A 560 28.69 -7.08 -7.26
CA VAL A 560 27.28 -7.01 -6.85
C VAL A 560 26.43 -7.90 -7.76
N ALA A 561 26.57 -7.76 -9.09
CA ALA A 561 25.83 -8.56 -10.07
C ALA A 561 26.03 -10.08 -9.89
N THR A 562 27.24 -10.50 -9.51
CA THR A 562 27.55 -11.93 -9.24
C THR A 562 26.83 -12.41 -8.00
N LYS A 563 26.91 -11.66 -6.88
CA LYS A 563 26.19 -12.00 -5.64
C LYS A 563 24.68 -12.07 -5.84
N ILE A 564 24.12 -11.14 -6.64
CA ILE A 564 22.69 -11.16 -6.96
C ILE A 564 22.32 -12.36 -7.83
N LYS A 565 23.20 -12.77 -8.75
CA LYS A 565 22.96 -13.99 -9.55
C LYS A 565 22.88 -15.23 -8.66
N ASP A 566 23.80 -15.38 -7.69
CA ASP A 566 23.80 -16.49 -6.74
C ASP A 566 22.52 -16.47 -5.90
N TYR A 567 22.17 -15.32 -5.32
CA TYR A 567 20.91 -15.10 -4.58
C TYR A 567 19.67 -15.50 -5.35
N LEU A 568 19.56 -15.07 -6.62
CA LEU A 568 18.42 -15.42 -7.48
C LEU A 568 18.37 -16.91 -7.82
N HIS A 569 19.52 -17.55 -7.95
CA HIS A 569 19.60 -19.00 -8.20
C HIS A 569 19.09 -19.80 -7.00
N ASP A 570 19.49 -19.42 -5.80
CA ASP A 570 19.10 -20.11 -4.57
C ASP A 570 17.58 -19.97 -4.33
N TYR A 571 17.04 -18.76 -4.42
CA TYR A 571 15.62 -18.53 -4.24
C TYR A 571 14.73 -19.02 -5.39
N TRP A 572 15.26 -19.19 -6.60
CA TRP A 572 14.51 -19.77 -7.70
C TRP A 572 13.96 -21.16 -7.37
N GLN A 573 14.79 -22.01 -6.78
CA GLN A 573 14.37 -23.35 -6.38
C GLN A 573 13.27 -23.32 -5.30
N GLU A 574 13.41 -22.46 -4.31
CA GLU A 574 12.41 -22.34 -3.25
C GLU A 574 11.08 -21.82 -3.79
N LEU A 575 11.09 -20.75 -4.59
CA LEU A 575 9.90 -20.13 -5.15
C LEU A 575 9.13 -21.05 -6.13
N THR A 576 9.82 -21.90 -6.89
CA THR A 576 9.18 -22.81 -7.84
C THR A 576 8.64 -24.10 -7.21
N THR A 577 9.01 -24.37 -5.95
CA THR A 577 8.58 -25.59 -5.22
C THR A 577 7.65 -25.31 -4.05
N VAL A 578 7.12 -24.08 -3.93
CA VAL A 578 6.14 -23.75 -2.88
C VAL A 578 4.90 -24.62 -3.00
N ASP A 579 4.34 -24.99 -1.86
CA ASP A 579 3.14 -25.81 -1.70
C ASP A 579 2.21 -25.22 -0.61
N SER A 580 1.12 -25.89 -0.31
CA SER A 580 0.14 -25.46 0.70
C SER A 580 0.70 -25.38 2.13
N GLU A 581 1.83 -26.05 2.42
CA GLU A 581 2.47 -26.05 3.73
C GLU A 581 3.53 -24.94 3.85
N THR A 582 3.88 -24.29 2.73
CA THR A 582 4.93 -23.26 2.68
C THR A 582 4.45 -21.95 3.33
N GLU A 583 5.19 -21.44 4.31
CA GLU A 583 4.93 -20.16 4.94
C GLU A 583 5.48 -19.00 4.09
N LEU A 584 4.66 -18.50 3.15
CA LEU A 584 5.07 -17.47 2.18
C LEU A 584 5.62 -16.19 2.84
N GLU A 585 5.09 -15.78 3.99
CA GLU A 585 5.61 -14.59 4.70
C GLU A 585 7.02 -14.84 5.27
N ASN A 586 7.31 -16.04 5.76
CA ASN A 586 8.66 -16.38 6.22
C ASN A 586 9.66 -16.39 5.06
N LEU A 587 9.27 -16.93 3.90
CA LEU A 587 10.07 -16.89 2.68
C LEU A 587 10.31 -15.43 2.21
N ARG A 588 9.29 -14.59 2.25
CA ARG A 588 9.40 -13.17 1.96
C ARG A 588 10.40 -12.48 2.89
N GLN A 589 10.29 -12.69 4.19
CA GLN A 589 11.18 -12.09 5.18
C GLN A 589 12.64 -12.56 5.02
N ALA A 590 12.85 -13.84 4.69
CA ALA A 590 14.17 -14.37 4.38
C ALA A 590 14.77 -13.67 3.16
N MET A 591 14.04 -13.59 2.03
CA MET A 591 14.50 -12.90 0.83
C MET A 591 14.88 -11.44 1.09
N LEU A 592 14.06 -10.71 1.83
CA LEU A 592 14.30 -9.32 2.18
C LEU A 592 15.53 -9.14 3.08
N SER A 593 15.68 -10.01 4.09
CA SER A 593 16.80 -10.00 5.02
C SER A 593 18.12 -10.31 4.32
N ASP A 594 18.15 -11.34 3.49
CA ASP A 594 19.36 -11.78 2.78
C ASP A 594 19.81 -10.72 1.76
N MET A 595 18.87 -10.09 1.03
CA MET A 595 19.21 -8.98 0.14
C MET A 595 19.91 -7.85 0.91
N LYS A 596 19.37 -7.47 2.07
CA LYS A 596 19.97 -6.45 2.93
C LYS A 596 21.37 -6.85 3.42
N GLN A 597 21.55 -8.11 3.84
CA GLN A 597 22.85 -8.64 4.28
C GLN A 597 23.88 -8.66 3.14
N ILE A 598 23.49 -9.09 1.94
CA ILE A 598 24.36 -9.08 0.76
C ILE A 598 24.83 -7.67 0.46
N LEU A 599 23.91 -6.69 0.40
CA LEU A 599 24.25 -5.31 0.07
C LEU A 599 25.07 -4.63 1.17
N ALA A 600 24.89 -4.99 2.44
CA ALA A 600 25.69 -4.49 3.56
C ALA A 600 27.18 -4.91 3.48
N THR A 601 27.54 -5.88 2.64
CA THR A 601 28.94 -6.26 2.40
C THR A 601 29.67 -5.28 1.45
N PHE A 602 28.97 -4.31 0.88
CA PHE A 602 29.52 -3.32 -0.05
C PHE A 602 29.40 -1.91 0.52
N ASP A 603 30.49 -1.16 0.51
CA ASP A 603 30.48 0.23 0.94
C ASP A 603 29.63 1.11 0.02
N ASN A 604 29.05 2.18 0.56
CA ASN A 604 28.31 3.20 -0.19
C ASN A 604 27.17 2.62 -1.05
N ILE A 605 26.46 1.62 -0.56
CA ILE A 605 25.18 1.14 -1.14
C ILE A 605 24.09 1.31 -0.11
N ASP A 606 22.97 1.91 -0.51
CA ASP A 606 21.77 1.97 0.34
C ASP A 606 21.10 0.59 0.38
N VAL A 607 21.28 -0.11 1.50
CA VAL A 607 20.72 -1.46 1.71
C VAL A 607 19.19 -1.47 1.72
N TYR A 608 18.57 -0.37 2.17
CA TYR A 608 17.11 -0.25 2.20
C TYR A 608 16.50 -0.04 0.81
N SER A 609 17.24 0.58 -0.12
CA SER A 609 16.79 0.65 -1.52
C SER A 609 16.79 -0.71 -2.18
N GLY A 610 17.76 -1.59 -1.91
CA GLY A 610 17.74 -2.98 -2.36
C GLY A 610 16.60 -3.78 -1.73
N TYR A 611 16.36 -3.59 -0.43
CA TYR A 611 15.20 -4.14 0.28
C TYR A 611 13.89 -3.75 -0.40
N GLN A 612 13.71 -2.47 -0.75
CA GLN A 612 12.51 -1.97 -1.42
C GLN A 612 12.28 -2.64 -2.78
N ILE A 613 13.32 -2.84 -3.57
CA ILE A 613 13.22 -3.50 -4.89
C ILE A 613 12.63 -4.92 -4.74
N ILE A 614 13.13 -5.71 -3.79
CA ILE A 614 12.60 -7.05 -3.53
C ILE A 614 11.16 -6.98 -3.00
N ALA A 615 10.86 -6.05 -2.08
CA ALA A 615 9.52 -5.88 -1.53
C ALA A 615 8.48 -5.51 -2.62
N GLU A 616 8.87 -4.70 -3.60
CA GLU A 616 8.02 -4.35 -4.74
C GLU A 616 7.77 -5.54 -5.68
N ILE A 617 8.80 -6.33 -5.98
CA ILE A 617 8.64 -7.56 -6.77
C ILE A 617 7.70 -8.52 -6.03
N TRP A 618 7.89 -8.69 -4.74
CA TRP A 618 7.04 -9.54 -3.94
C TRP A 618 5.58 -9.08 -4.01
N LYS A 619 5.32 -7.80 -3.72
CA LYS A 619 3.99 -7.22 -3.70
C LYS A 619 3.30 -7.24 -5.07
N ASN A 620 4.02 -6.90 -6.14
CA ASN A 620 3.41 -6.66 -7.44
C ASN A 620 3.37 -7.93 -8.32
N THR A 621 4.12 -8.97 -7.95
CA THR A 621 4.30 -10.15 -8.81
C THR A 621 4.26 -11.46 -8.02
N LEU A 622 5.16 -11.65 -7.04
CA LEU A 622 5.34 -12.96 -6.39
C LEU A 622 4.13 -13.38 -5.56
N THR A 623 3.48 -12.48 -4.83
CA THR A 623 2.32 -12.83 -3.97
C THR A 623 1.26 -13.59 -4.77
N HIS A 624 0.81 -13.02 -5.89
CA HIS A 624 -0.20 -13.65 -6.75
C HIS A 624 0.28 -14.97 -7.35
N ASP A 625 1.51 -14.99 -7.89
CA ASP A 625 2.03 -16.17 -8.57
C ASP A 625 2.25 -17.34 -7.60
N LEU A 626 2.78 -17.06 -6.41
CA LEU A 626 3.05 -18.07 -5.39
C LEU A 626 1.77 -18.66 -4.79
N GLU A 627 0.71 -17.86 -4.60
CA GLU A 627 -0.61 -18.37 -4.22
C GLU A 627 -1.14 -19.40 -5.24
N LEU A 628 -0.97 -19.14 -6.54
CA LEU A 628 -1.37 -20.07 -7.60
C LEU A 628 -0.45 -21.30 -7.66
N ILE A 629 0.86 -21.12 -7.50
CA ILE A 629 1.83 -22.21 -7.50
C ILE A 629 1.59 -23.14 -6.31
N ALA A 630 1.35 -22.61 -5.12
CA ALA A 630 1.05 -23.38 -3.93
C ALA A 630 -0.17 -24.29 -4.11
N GLY A 631 -1.18 -23.84 -4.87
CA GLY A 631 -2.38 -24.61 -5.12
C GLY A 631 -2.34 -25.57 -6.31
N LEU A 632 -1.61 -25.23 -7.38
CA LEU A 632 -1.63 -25.93 -8.65
C LEU A 632 -0.30 -26.64 -8.97
N GLY A 633 0.78 -26.25 -8.32
CA GLY A 633 2.14 -26.57 -8.71
C GLY A 633 2.65 -25.68 -9.86
N PHE A 634 3.96 -25.44 -9.92
CA PHE A 634 4.61 -24.43 -10.76
C PHE A 634 4.27 -24.56 -12.24
N TYR A 635 4.49 -25.74 -12.85
CA TYR A 635 4.25 -25.95 -14.27
C TYR A 635 2.76 -25.95 -14.67
N ASN A 636 1.89 -26.39 -13.76
CA ASN A 636 0.45 -26.32 -14.01
C ASN A 636 -0.05 -24.87 -13.96
N ALA A 637 0.40 -24.10 -12.97
CA ALA A 637 0.12 -22.66 -12.90
C ALA A 637 0.61 -21.93 -14.17
N GLY A 638 1.80 -22.31 -14.69
CA GLY A 638 2.35 -21.78 -15.94
C GLY A 638 1.48 -22.04 -17.19
N ARG A 639 0.66 -23.10 -17.18
CA ARG A 639 -0.26 -23.47 -18.26
C ARG A 639 -1.71 -23.05 -18.01
N THR A 640 -1.97 -22.41 -16.87
CA THR A 640 -3.31 -21.96 -16.50
C THR A 640 -3.62 -20.59 -17.14
N ARG A 641 -4.89 -20.41 -17.52
CA ARG A 641 -5.45 -19.14 -18.01
C ARG A 641 -6.38 -18.54 -16.99
N GLU A 642 -6.43 -17.23 -16.95
CA GLU A 642 -7.42 -16.48 -16.17
C GLU A 642 -8.13 -15.42 -17.03
N ALA A 643 -9.30 -14.95 -16.58
CA ALA A 643 -10.07 -13.96 -17.31
C ALA A 643 -9.36 -12.60 -17.29
N ASN A 644 -9.11 -11.99 -18.46
CA ASN A 644 -8.60 -10.63 -18.55
C ASN A 644 -9.71 -9.63 -18.26
N MET A 645 -9.76 -9.12 -17.02
CA MET A 645 -10.77 -8.16 -16.59
C MET A 645 -10.26 -6.72 -16.77
N VAL A 646 -11.00 -5.90 -17.53
CA VAL A 646 -10.63 -4.50 -17.79
C VAL A 646 -11.74 -3.58 -17.31
N THR A 647 -11.36 -2.54 -16.55
CA THR A 647 -12.31 -1.51 -16.11
C THR A 647 -12.67 -0.59 -17.27
N LYS A 648 -13.94 -0.58 -17.69
CA LYS A 648 -14.49 0.33 -18.69
C LYS A 648 -15.38 1.40 -18.06
N GLY A 649 -15.52 2.53 -18.76
CA GLY A 649 -16.34 3.67 -18.32
C GLY A 649 -15.57 4.70 -17.49
N THR A 650 -16.22 5.81 -17.17
CA THR A 650 -15.66 6.93 -16.40
C THR A 650 -16.58 7.32 -15.24
N GLY A 651 -16.03 7.72 -14.11
CA GLY A 651 -16.78 8.14 -12.93
C GLY A 651 -17.68 7.03 -12.38
N GLN A 652 -18.95 7.30 -12.16
CA GLN A 652 -19.94 6.36 -11.62
C GLN A 652 -20.37 5.24 -12.61
N LYS A 653 -19.92 5.31 -13.88
CA LYS A 653 -20.20 4.28 -14.91
C LYS A 653 -19.03 3.32 -15.11
N LYS A 654 -18.06 3.32 -14.22
CA LYS A 654 -16.98 2.34 -14.23
C LYS A 654 -17.54 0.96 -13.89
N HIS A 655 -17.29 -0.01 -14.76
CA HIS A 655 -17.60 -1.44 -14.53
C HIS A 655 -16.47 -2.28 -15.10
N GLU A 656 -16.32 -3.49 -14.58
CA GLU A 656 -15.37 -4.46 -15.09
C GLU A 656 -16.02 -5.31 -16.19
N GLU A 657 -15.30 -5.53 -17.27
CA GLU A 657 -15.71 -6.35 -18.40
C GLU A 657 -14.57 -7.29 -18.79
N GLN A 658 -14.89 -8.55 -18.98
CA GLN A 658 -13.91 -9.53 -19.50
C GLN A 658 -13.59 -9.22 -20.95
N THR A 659 -12.32 -8.94 -21.25
CA THR A 659 -11.82 -8.61 -22.58
C THR A 659 -10.90 -9.68 -23.18
N GLY A 660 -11.07 -10.93 -22.77
CA GLY A 660 -10.26 -12.06 -23.26
C GLY A 660 -9.68 -12.87 -22.10
N TRP A 661 -8.52 -13.50 -22.35
CA TRP A 661 -7.84 -14.38 -21.41
C TRP A 661 -6.35 -14.03 -21.33
N ILE A 662 -5.77 -14.19 -20.16
CA ILE A 662 -4.33 -14.02 -19.94
C ILE A 662 -3.77 -15.28 -19.28
N GLY A 663 -2.49 -15.54 -19.46
CA GLY A 663 -1.81 -16.57 -18.68
C GLY A 663 -1.74 -16.18 -17.21
N ALA A 664 -2.08 -17.09 -16.32
CA ALA A 664 -2.19 -16.82 -14.89
C ALA A 664 -0.87 -16.33 -14.26
N ILE A 665 0.24 -17.06 -14.54
CA ILE A 665 1.57 -16.64 -14.08
C ILE A 665 2.53 -16.26 -15.21
N VAL A 666 2.21 -16.62 -16.49
CA VAL A 666 3.03 -16.25 -17.66
C VAL A 666 2.31 -15.19 -18.48
N PRO A 667 2.75 -13.90 -18.45
CA PRO A 667 2.08 -12.82 -19.16
C PRO A 667 2.05 -13.04 -20.68
N ASN A 668 0.93 -12.71 -21.32
CA ASN A 668 0.76 -12.81 -22.78
C ASN A 668 1.83 -12.05 -23.56
N ASP A 669 2.24 -10.87 -23.05
CA ASP A 669 3.27 -10.05 -23.70
C ASP A 669 4.63 -10.74 -23.73
N LEU A 670 5.02 -11.44 -22.67
CA LEU A 670 6.26 -12.22 -22.63
C LEU A 670 6.21 -13.41 -23.60
N ILE A 671 5.07 -14.09 -23.68
CA ILE A 671 4.87 -15.17 -24.66
C ILE A 671 5.00 -14.61 -26.08
N ALA A 672 4.33 -13.49 -26.36
CA ALA A 672 4.40 -12.84 -27.67
C ALA A 672 5.84 -12.43 -28.04
N GLN A 673 6.53 -11.73 -27.14
CA GLN A 673 7.89 -11.22 -27.38
C GLN A 673 8.93 -12.33 -27.56
N ASN A 674 8.83 -13.44 -26.83
CA ASN A 674 9.83 -14.51 -26.85
C ASN A 674 9.52 -15.61 -27.87
N LEU A 675 8.24 -15.99 -28.05
CA LEU A 675 7.87 -17.12 -28.92
C LEU A 675 7.30 -16.68 -30.27
N TYR A 676 6.90 -15.41 -30.43
CA TYR A 676 6.34 -14.85 -31.65
C TYR A 676 7.01 -13.52 -32.03
N ALA A 677 8.32 -13.41 -31.80
CA ALA A 677 9.10 -12.18 -31.99
C ALA A 677 8.98 -11.62 -33.41
N GLU A 678 8.94 -12.49 -34.47
CA GLU A 678 8.79 -12.08 -35.86
C GLU A 678 7.43 -11.36 -36.09
N GLN A 679 6.34 -11.89 -35.53
CA GLN A 679 5.00 -11.29 -35.66
C GLN A 679 4.92 -9.97 -34.89
N VAL A 680 5.48 -9.91 -33.68
CA VAL A 680 5.57 -8.67 -32.91
C VAL A 680 6.34 -7.60 -33.70
N GLN A 681 7.48 -7.97 -34.32
CA GLN A 681 8.25 -7.03 -35.13
C GLN A 681 7.50 -6.61 -36.41
N SER A 682 6.75 -7.52 -37.04
CA SER A 682 5.88 -7.20 -38.20
C SER A 682 4.82 -6.16 -37.82
N ILE A 683 4.12 -6.35 -36.70
CA ILE A 683 3.13 -5.39 -36.16
C ILE A 683 3.78 -4.03 -35.85
N ALA A 684 4.97 -4.03 -35.23
CA ALA A 684 5.70 -2.80 -34.94
C ALA A 684 6.07 -2.05 -36.25
N ASN A 685 6.53 -2.74 -37.29
CA ASN A 685 6.83 -2.14 -38.56
C ASN A 685 5.59 -1.57 -39.27
N LEU A 686 4.43 -2.24 -39.16
CA LEU A 686 3.17 -1.71 -39.67
C LEU A 686 2.71 -0.43 -38.91
N LYS A 687 2.88 -0.42 -37.57
CA LYS A 687 2.58 0.75 -36.75
C LYS A 687 3.49 1.93 -37.07
N ASN A 688 4.79 1.71 -37.30
CA ASN A 688 5.71 2.75 -37.75
C ASN A 688 5.29 3.35 -39.10
N LYS A 689 4.94 2.49 -40.07
CA LYS A 689 4.41 2.97 -41.35
C LYS A 689 3.09 3.74 -41.20
N LEU A 690 2.24 3.34 -40.28
CA LEU A 690 0.99 4.07 -39.98
C LEU A 690 1.32 5.46 -39.42
N THR A 691 2.25 5.57 -38.47
CA THR A 691 2.69 6.83 -37.87
C THR A 691 3.30 7.76 -38.95
N GLU A 692 4.14 7.25 -39.82
CA GLU A 692 4.69 8.02 -40.98
C GLU A 692 3.56 8.53 -41.90
N THR A 693 2.58 7.65 -42.21
CA THR A 693 1.45 8.01 -43.07
C THR A 693 0.56 9.07 -42.40
N GLU A 694 0.33 8.96 -41.06
CA GLU A 694 -0.42 9.93 -40.27
C GLU A 694 0.34 11.26 -40.16
N GLY A 695 1.65 11.23 -39.97
CA GLY A 695 2.52 12.42 -39.99
C GLY A 695 2.40 13.17 -41.31
N SER A 696 2.53 12.45 -42.45
CA SER A 696 2.38 13.04 -43.78
C SER A 696 0.98 13.64 -44.04
N LEU A 697 -0.06 12.99 -43.50
CA LEU A 697 -1.42 13.56 -43.59
C LEU A 697 -1.59 14.80 -42.69
N SER A 698 -0.99 14.81 -41.50
CA SER A 698 -1.02 15.96 -40.60
C SER A 698 -0.28 17.17 -41.17
N GLU A 699 0.89 16.96 -41.77
CA GLU A 699 1.63 18.02 -42.49
C GLU A 699 0.79 18.64 -43.60
N LEU A 700 0.08 17.84 -44.41
CA LEU A 700 -0.79 18.33 -45.46
C LEU A 700 -2.04 19.06 -44.92
N VAL A 701 -2.59 18.65 -43.74
CA VAL A 701 -3.68 19.36 -43.09
C VAL A 701 -3.21 20.73 -42.59
N GLU A 702 -2.05 20.80 -41.93
CA GLU A 702 -1.48 22.05 -41.45
C GLU A 702 -1.10 23.02 -42.58
N SER A 703 -0.51 22.48 -43.68
CA SER A 703 -0.26 23.26 -44.88
C SER A 703 -1.57 23.79 -45.50
N ALA A 704 -2.62 22.96 -45.53
CA ALA A 704 -3.94 23.37 -46.01
C ALA A 704 -4.65 24.42 -45.11
N LYS A 705 -4.32 24.53 -43.83
CA LYS A 705 -4.81 25.59 -42.93
C LYS A 705 -4.00 26.88 -43.03
N THR A 706 -2.78 26.84 -43.57
CA THR A 706 -1.92 28.03 -43.69
C THR A 706 -2.41 28.92 -44.84
N GLU A 707 -2.83 30.15 -44.54
CA GLU A 707 -3.25 31.13 -45.54
C GLU A 707 -2.12 31.39 -46.54
N ASP A 708 -2.47 31.57 -47.82
CA ASP A 708 -1.57 31.81 -48.96
C ASP A 708 -0.66 30.62 -49.38
N SER A 709 -0.91 29.40 -48.88
CA SER A 709 -0.26 28.18 -49.40
C SER A 709 -1.00 27.61 -50.61
N ASP A 710 -0.25 26.98 -51.54
CA ASP A 710 -0.85 26.29 -52.70
C ASP A 710 -1.82 25.19 -52.26
N GLU A 711 -1.50 24.51 -51.16
CA GLU A 711 -2.34 23.47 -50.53
C GLU A 711 -3.63 24.05 -49.92
N ASN A 712 -3.61 25.29 -49.40
CA ASN A 712 -4.79 25.94 -48.84
C ASN A 712 -5.90 26.12 -49.90
N VAL A 713 -5.54 26.61 -51.06
CA VAL A 713 -6.49 26.86 -52.17
C VAL A 713 -7.23 25.59 -52.58
N ILE A 714 -6.53 24.41 -52.53
CA ILE A 714 -7.05 23.16 -53.07
C ILE A 714 -7.71 22.31 -51.94
N LEU A 715 -7.10 22.27 -50.75
CA LEU A 715 -7.45 21.30 -49.71
C LEU A 715 -8.25 21.85 -48.54
N TYR A 716 -8.31 23.18 -48.32
CA TYR A 716 -8.96 23.75 -47.12
C TYR A 716 -10.41 23.33 -46.94
N ASP A 717 -11.22 23.40 -48.01
CA ASP A 717 -12.63 23.02 -47.97
C ASP A 717 -12.87 21.52 -47.88
N LEU A 718 -11.82 20.73 -48.06
CA LEU A 718 -11.82 19.28 -47.96
C LEU A 718 -11.46 18.76 -46.57
N ILE A 719 -11.04 19.66 -45.68
CA ILE A 719 -10.86 19.34 -44.24
C ILE A 719 -12.21 19.07 -43.59
N LYS A 720 -12.29 18.14 -42.68
CA LYS A 720 -13.46 17.96 -41.83
C LYS A 720 -13.67 19.17 -40.96
N LYS A 721 -14.92 19.59 -40.81
CA LYS A 721 -15.29 20.70 -39.93
C LYS A 721 -16.13 20.21 -38.77
N ASN A 722 -16.00 20.87 -37.62
CA ASN A 722 -16.81 20.61 -36.43
C ASN A 722 -18.24 21.22 -36.59
N LYS A 723 -19.07 21.18 -35.55
CA LYS A 723 -20.43 21.72 -35.55
C LYS A 723 -20.46 23.25 -35.69
N ASP A 724 -19.36 23.92 -35.36
CA ASP A 724 -19.19 25.38 -35.40
C ASP A 724 -18.46 25.83 -36.69
N ASP A 725 -18.35 24.93 -37.68
CA ASP A 725 -17.69 25.12 -39.00
C ASP A 725 -16.17 25.35 -38.94
N GLU A 726 -15.52 25.01 -37.80
CA GLU A 726 -14.08 25.12 -37.66
C GLU A 726 -13.35 23.87 -38.21
N PRO A 727 -12.20 24.08 -38.92
CA PRO A 727 -11.44 22.97 -39.50
C PRO A 727 -10.82 22.05 -38.43
N GLN A 728 -11.02 20.75 -38.59
CA GLN A 728 -10.42 19.67 -37.76
C GLN A 728 -9.08 19.24 -38.32
N ASP A 729 -8.39 18.32 -37.60
CA ASP A 729 -7.08 17.78 -37.98
C ASP A 729 -7.17 16.56 -38.93
N SER A 730 -8.15 16.55 -39.82
CA SER A 730 -8.33 15.43 -40.75
C SER A 730 -9.12 15.81 -41.98
N PHE A 731 -8.80 15.21 -43.12
CA PHE A 731 -9.55 15.36 -44.35
C PHE A 731 -10.86 14.56 -44.39
N ASP A 732 -11.87 15.04 -45.14
CA ASP A 732 -13.09 14.32 -45.44
C ASP A 732 -12.90 13.44 -46.68
N ASN A 733 -12.86 12.11 -46.44
CA ASN A 733 -12.64 11.14 -47.53
C ASN A 733 -13.71 11.20 -48.65
N LYS A 734 -14.95 11.59 -48.29
CA LYS A 734 -16.01 11.69 -49.32
C LYS A 734 -15.80 12.92 -50.18
N LYS A 735 -15.42 14.06 -49.60
CA LYS A 735 -15.10 15.30 -50.31
C LYS A 735 -13.88 15.13 -51.22
N ILE A 736 -12.78 14.53 -50.69
CA ILE A 736 -11.56 14.22 -51.49
C ILE A 736 -11.90 13.35 -52.70
N LYS A 737 -12.68 12.30 -52.51
CA LYS A 737 -13.08 11.40 -53.62
C LYS A 737 -14.01 12.05 -54.63
N ALA A 738 -14.82 13.01 -54.22
CA ALA A 738 -15.71 13.77 -55.09
C ALA A 738 -14.88 14.75 -55.95
N GLU A 739 -13.96 15.49 -55.29
CA GLU A 739 -13.14 16.49 -55.98
C GLU A 739 -12.15 15.87 -56.97
N LEU A 740 -11.58 14.72 -56.65
CA LEU A 740 -10.77 13.94 -57.62
C LEU A 740 -11.45 13.59 -58.93
N LYS A 741 -12.80 13.62 -58.97
CA LYS A 741 -13.56 13.40 -60.23
C LYS A 741 -13.78 14.66 -61.04
N ASN A 742 -13.71 15.84 -60.39
CA ASN A 742 -14.00 17.14 -60.95
C ASN A 742 -12.78 17.85 -61.52
N VAL A 743 -11.57 17.42 -61.16
CA VAL A 743 -10.28 18.01 -61.56
C VAL A 743 -9.67 17.27 -62.74
N ASP A 744 -9.06 18.01 -63.64
CA ASP A 744 -8.42 17.45 -64.87
C ASP A 744 -7.25 16.57 -64.54
N LYS A 745 -7.25 15.37 -65.10
CA LYS A 745 -6.14 14.39 -64.93
C LYS A 745 -4.83 14.94 -65.50
N GLY A 746 -3.83 15.07 -64.61
CA GLY A 746 -2.51 15.58 -64.95
C GLY A 746 -2.26 17.05 -64.56
N SER A 747 -3.23 17.70 -63.89
CA SER A 747 -2.99 18.94 -63.18
C SER A 747 -2.29 18.77 -61.85
N THR A 748 -1.60 19.79 -61.36
CA THR A 748 -0.99 19.83 -60.02
C THR A 748 -2.02 19.51 -58.94
N ASP A 749 -3.23 20.02 -59.06
CA ASP A 749 -4.34 19.85 -58.14
C ASP A 749 -4.78 18.35 -58.08
N TYR A 750 -4.86 17.71 -59.26
CA TYR A 750 -5.13 16.27 -59.32
C TYR A 750 -4.07 15.44 -58.65
N ASP A 751 -2.78 15.77 -58.80
CA ASP A 751 -1.67 15.03 -58.19
C ASP A 751 -1.68 15.19 -56.67
N LEU A 752 -1.96 16.40 -56.16
CA LEU A 752 -2.07 16.66 -54.70
C LEU A 752 -3.25 15.89 -54.08
N LEU A 753 -4.45 15.99 -54.69
CA LEU A 753 -5.64 15.27 -54.24
C LEU A 753 -5.45 13.77 -54.27
N LYS A 754 -4.76 13.27 -55.30
CA LYS A 754 -4.40 11.85 -55.44
C LYS A 754 -3.43 11.41 -54.34
N LYS A 755 -2.43 12.25 -53.98
CA LYS A 755 -1.52 12.02 -52.85
C LYS A 755 -2.30 11.89 -51.54
N VAL A 756 -3.19 12.85 -51.22
CA VAL A 756 -4.04 12.79 -49.99
C VAL A 756 -4.92 11.54 -50.00
N SER A 757 -5.60 11.24 -51.11
CA SER A 757 -6.44 10.04 -51.23
C SER A 757 -5.66 8.75 -51.06
N SER A 758 -4.45 8.69 -51.62
CA SER A 758 -3.54 7.53 -51.48
C SER A 758 -3.12 7.32 -50.00
N LEU A 759 -2.70 8.39 -49.30
CA LEU A 759 -2.33 8.34 -47.91
C LEU A 759 -3.51 7.94 -47.02
N MET A 760 -4.71 8.47 -47.25
CA MET A 760 -5.92 8.08 -46.50
C MET A 760 -6.29 6.60 -46.71
N ASN A 761 -6.18 6.10 -47.97
CA ASN A 761 -6.41 4.67 -48.25
C ASN A 761 -5.31 3.80 -47.62
N GLN A 762 -4.06 4.25 -47.62
CA GLN A 762 -2.93 3.57 -47.02
C GLN A 762 -3.13 3.50 -45.46
N LYS A 763 -3.54 4.60 -44.82
CA LYS A 763 -3.92 4.64 -43.40
C LYS A 763 -5.00 3.60 -43.09
N THR A 764 -6.08 3.56 -43.88
CA THR A 764 -7.17 2.61 -43.68
C THR A 764 -6.72 1.16 -43.82
N LYS A 765 -5.87 0.90 -44.86
CA LYS A 765 -5.31 -0.44 -45.11
C LYS A 765 -4.40 -0.88 -43.96
N LEU A 766 -3.47 -0.02 -43.55
CA LEU A 766 -2.55 -0.30 -42.44
C LEU A 766 -3.30 -0.57 -41.12
N ASN A 767 -4.33 0.23 -40.79
CA ASN A 767 -5.16 -0.01 -39.59
C ASN A 767 -5.85 -1.39 -39.64
N THR A 768 -6.33 -1.80 -40.83
CA THR A 768 -6.97 -3.11 -40.98
C THR A 768 -5.96 -4.25 -40.87
N GLU A 769 -4.77 -4.11 -41.49
CA GLU A 769 -3.68 -5.08 -41.39
C GLU A 769 -3.21 -5.21 -39.94
N ILE A 770 -2.93 -4.12 -39.25
CA ILE A 770 -2.52 -4.11 -37.81
C ILE A 770 -3.57 -4.86 -36.98
N LYS A 771 -4.85 -4.52 -37.12
CA LYS A 771 -5.93 -5.14 -36.35
C LYS A 771 -6.02 -6.67 -36.62
N ASN A 772 -5.79 -7.09 -37.85
CA ASN A 772 -5.83 -8.52 -38.21
C ASN A 772 -4.62 -9.27 -37.64
N GLU A 773 -3.43 -8.68 -37.74
CA GLU A 773 -2.19 -9.27 -37.21
C GLU A 773 -2.22 -9.33 -35.68
N GLU A 774 -2.70 -8.26 -35.00
CA GLU A 774 -2.87 -8.25 -33.53
C GLU A 774 -3.85 -9.34 -33.08
N LYS A 775 -4.99 -9.49 -33.78
CA LYS A 775 -5.96 -10.54 -33.47
C LYS A 775 -5.42 -11.95 -33.72
N ALA A 776 -4.62 -12.12 -34.78
CA ALA A 776 -3.98 -13.41 -35.08
C ALA A 776 -2.94 -13.77 -34.00
N LEU A 777 -2.13 -12.79 -33.56
CA LEU A 777 -1.15 -12.95 -32.50
C LEU A 777 -1.86 -13.26 -31.17
N GLU A 778 -2.93 -12.55 -30.81
CA GLU A 778 -3.73 -12.80 -29.58
C GLU A 778 -4.26 -14.26 -29.58
N GLY A 779 -4.80 -14.73 -30.71
CA GLY A 779 -5.27 -16.11 -30.87
C GLY A 779 -4.15 -17.13 -30.73
N ALA A 780 -2.97 -16.87 -31.32
CA ALA A 780 -1.82 -17.76 -31.24
C ALA A 780 -1.28 -17.84 -29.79
N VAL A 781 -1.17 -16.72 -29.08
CA VAL A 781 -0.76 -16.66 -27.68
C VAL A 781 -1.77 -17.39 -26.81
N TYR A 782 -3.06 -17.16 -27.00
CA TYR A 782 -4.13 -17.86 -26.26
C TYR A 782 -3.99 -19.39 -26.36
N GLU A 783 -3.80 -19.93 -27.56
CA GLU A 783 -3.62 -21.38 -27.72
C GLU A 783 -2.27 -21.88 -27.15
N ARG A 784 -1.25 -21.02 -27.15
CA ARG A 784 0.10 -21.39 -26.70
C ARG A 784 0.19 -21.60 -25.19
N ILE A 785 -0.53 -20.83 -24.39
CA ILE A 785 -0.45 -20.87 -22.92
C ILE A 785 -0.56 -22.33 -22.40
N GLU A 786 -1.57 -23.08 -22.77
CA GLU A 786 -1.76 -24.47 -22.31
C GLU A 786 -0.72 -25.48 -22.88
N LYS A 787 0.02 -25.08 -23.90
CA LYS A 787 1.01 -25.91 -24.59
C LYS A 787 2.46 -25.51 -24.31
N LEU A 788 2.69 -24.61 -23.34
CA LEU A 788 4.04 -24.22 -22.93
C LEU A 788 4.80 -25.44 -22.40
N THR A 789 6.03 -25.61 -22.83
CA THR A 789 6.95 -26.60 -22.26
C THR A 789 7.49 -26.14 -20.92
N ASP A 790 7.98 -27.07 -20.08
CA ASP A 790 8.57 -26.73 -18.79
C ASP A 790 9.72 -25.74 -18.93
N ALA A 791 10.62 -25.94 -19.90
CA ALA A 791 11.74 -25.03 -20.16
C ALA A 791 11.31 -23.61 -20.59
N GLU A 792 10.19 -23.48 -21.33
CA GLU A 792 9.63 -22.17 -21.69
C GLU A 792 9.02 -21.49 -20.46
N ILE A 793 8.32 -22.23 -19.60
CA ILE A 793 7.78 -21.70 -18.35
C ILE A 793 8.90 -21.21 -17.45
N ASP A 794 9.96 -22.02 -17.25
CA ASP A 794 11.14 -21.61 -16.49
C ASP A 794 11.72 -20.28 -16.98
N SER A 795 11.95 -20.18 -18.30
CA SER A 795 12.53 -18.99 -18.91
C SER A 795 11.63 -17.76 -18.80
N LEU A 796 10.33 -17.90 -19.10
CA LEU A 796 9.39 -16.79 -19.13
C LEU A 796 9.05 -16.29 -17.72
N VAL A 797 8.88 -17.19 -16.75
CA VAL A 797 8.61 -16.82 -15.36
C VAL A 797 9.86 -16.20 -14.71
N TYR A 798 11.06 -16.75 -14.99
CA TYR A 798 12.30 -16.14 -14.52
C TYR A 798 12.46 -14.71 -15.07
N GLN A 799 12.15 -14.50 -16.33
CA GLN A 799 12.18 -13.17 -16.96
C GLN A 799 11.13 -12.22 -16.31
N LYS A 800 9.91 -12.71 -16.02
CA LYS A 800 8.87 -11.95 -15.34
C LYS A 800 9.31 -11.52 -13.95
N TRP A 801 9.81 -12.45 -13.14
CA TRP A 801 10.15 -12.18 -11.74
C TRP A 801 11.43 -11.37 -11.61
N PHE A 802 12.45 -11.62 -12.41
CA PHE A 802 13.82 -11.15 -12.19
C PHE A 802 14.45 -10.40 -13.38
N GLY A 803 13.74 -10.25 -14.50
CA GLY A 803 14.32 -9.67 -15.73
C GLY A 803 14.89 -8.27 -15.57
N GLY A 804 14.30 -7.43 -14.71
CA GLY A 804 14.79 -6.08 -14.40
C GLY A 804 15.63 -5.97 -13.13
N LEU A 805 15.59 -6.98 -12.25
CA LEU A 805 16.13 -6.91 -10.89
C LEU A 805 17.64 -6.68 -10.87
N LYS A 806 18.39 -7.43 -11.67
CA LYS A 806 19.85 -7.29 -11.72
C LYS A 806 20.28 -5.88 -12.09
N ALA A 807 19.62 -5.27 -13.08
CA ALA A 807 19.92 -3.91 -13.52
C ALA A 807 19.54 -2.88 -12.41
N ALA A 808 18.39 -3.06 -11.77
CA ALA A 808 17.95 -2.20 -10.67
C ALA A 808 18.94 -2.21 -9.49
N ILE A 809 19.39 -3.40 -9.06
CA ILE A 809 20.34 -3.52 -7.95
C ILE A 809 21.73 -2.98 -8.34
N VAL A 810 22.21 -3.24 -9.57
CA VAL A 810 23.49 -2.70 -10.03
C VAL A 810 23.46 -1.18 -10.11
N ASN A 811 22.33 -0.57 -10.41
CA ASN A 811 22.19 0.90 -10.39
C ASN A 811 22.39 1.48 -8.97
N LEU A 812 22.11 0.74 -7.91
CA LEU A 812 22.38 1.19 -6.53
C LEU A 812 23.88 1.46 -6.26
N VAL A 813 24.78 0.84 -7.03
CA VAL A 813 26.21 1.15 -6.98
C VAL A 813 26.51 2.54 -7.54
N LYS A 814 25.77 2.96 -8.57
CA LYS A 814 25.97 4.20 -9.32
C LYS A 814 25.21 5.41 -8.74
N GLU A 815 24.08 5.16 -8.07
CA GLU A 815 23.23 6.24 -7.53
C GLU A 815 23.94 7.20 -6.55
N PRO A 816 24.68 6.73 -5.53
CA PRO A 816 25.38 7.64 -4.62
C PRO A 816 26.40 8.52 -5.32
N LEU A 817 27.11 7.98 -6.34
CA LEU A 817 28.06 8.73 -7.16
C LEU A 817 27.34 9.79 -7.98
N LYS A 818 26.22 9.46 -8.63
CA LYS A 818 25.40 10.41 -9.39
C LYS A 818 24.86 11.55 -8.53
N ASN A 819 24.41 11.24 -7.31
CA ASN A 819 23.89 12.25 -6.38
C ASN A 819 24.99 13.25 -5.98
N GLU A 820 26.21 12.78 -5.70
CA GLU A 820 27.34 13.69 -5.38
C GLU A 820 27.83 14.45 -6.60
N LEU A 821 27.81 13.86 -7.82
CA LEU A 821 28.10 14.57 -9.07
C LEU A 821 27.07 15.68 -9.35
N GLN A 822 25.79 15.42 -9.09
CA GLN A 822 24.75 16.45 -9.18
C GLN A 822 24.93 17.56 -8.15
N THR A 823 25.39 17.22 -6.95
CA THR A 823 25.78 18.20 -5.92
C THR A 823 26.94 19.05 -6.40
N LEU A 824 27.94 18.44 -7.03
CA LEU A 824 29.09 19.13 -7.61
C LEU A 824 28.67 20.06 -8.76
N ASP A 825 27.71 19.62 -9.59
CA ASP A 825 27.13 20.45 -10.66
C ASP A 825 26.44 21.70 -10.10
N THR A 826 25.60 21.49 -9.08
CA THR A 826 24.91 22.57 -8.36
C THR A 826 25.92 23.59 -7.78
N LEU A 827 27.04 23.12 -7.21
CA LEU A 827 28.10 23.98 -6.70
C LEU A 827 28.82 24.72 -7.82
N ASN A 828 29.09 24.04 -8.92
CA ASN A 828 29.77 24.64 -10.09
C ASN A 828 28.90 25.73 -10.72
N GLU A 829 27.60 25.49 -10.92
CA GLU A 829 26.64 26.48 -11.42
C GLU A 829 26.48 27.67 -10.45
N ARG A 830 26.40 27.39 -9.15
CA ARG A 830 26.20 28.40 -8.09
C ARG A 830 27.33 29.45 -8.07
N TYR A 831 28.57 29.02 -8.28
CA TYR A 831 29.76 29.88 -8.19
C TYR A 831 30.38 30.21 -9.58
N ALA A 832 29.64 29.91 -10.67
CA ALA A 832 30.08 30.17 -12.04
C ALA A 832 30.13 31.67 -12.37
N THR A 833 29.15 32.43 -11.87
CA THR A 833 29.03 33.88 -12.10
C THR A 833 29.44 34.64 -10.85
N THR A 834 30.46 35.46 -10.94
CA THR A 834 30.94 36.30 -9.82
C THR A 834 30.26 37.68 -9.77
N LEU A 835 30.35 38.37 -8.65
CA LEU A 835 29.87 39.74 -8.56
C LEU A 835 30.58 40.64 -9.58
N SER A 836 31.88 40.43 -9.84
CA SER A 836 32.67 41.17 -10.84
C SER A 836 32.13 40.96 -12.24
N ASP A 837 31.74 39.73 -12.61
CA ASP A 837 31.14 39.38 -13.91
C ASP A 837 29.81 40.12 -14.10
N LEU A 838 28.95 40.13 -13.05
CA LEU A 838 27.67 40.85 -13.06
C LEU A 838 27.82 42.35 -13.18
N GLU A 839 28.84 42.94 -12.51
CA GLU A 839 29.15 44.37 -12.63
C GLU A 839 29.62 44.71 -14.04
N GLU A 840 30.43 43.85 -14.67
CA GLU A 840 30.90 44.03 -16.03
C GLU A 840 29.79 43.92 -17.05
N GLU A 841 28.90 42.91 -16.89
CA GLU A 841 27.70 42.74 -17.72
C GLU A 841 26.76 43.92 -17.59
N THR A 842 26.54 44.42 -16.37
CA THR A 842 25.69 45.60 -16.09
C THR A 842 26.24 46.84 -16.81
N LYS A 843 27.55 47.10 -16.72
CA LYS A 843 28.20 48.22 -17.44
C LYS A 843 28.04 48.09 -18.95
N LYS A 844 28.16 46.87 -19.48
CA LYS A 844 27.97 46.61 -20.91
C LYS A 844 26.53 46.90 -21.37
N VAL A 845 25.53 46.42 -20.61
CA VAL A 845 24.11 46.67 -20.89
C VAL A 845 23.78 48.15 -20.75
N GLU A 846 24.30 48.83 -19.74
CA GLU A 846 24.15 50.31 -19.59
C GLU A 846 24.72 51.06 -20.79
N SER A 847 25.92 50.69 -21.25
CA SER A 847 26.55 51.29 -22.43
C SER A 847 25.76 51.04 -23.73
N GLU A 848 25.22 49.83 -23.92
CA GLU A 848 24.33 49.48 -25.04
C GLU A 848 23.03 50.30 -25.00
N PHE A 849 22.45 50.44 -23.78
CA PHE A 849 21.24 51.26 -23.56
C PHE A 849 21.51 52.75 -23.86
N GLU A 850 22.64 53.32 -23.39
CA GLU A 850 23.02 54.68 -23.70
C GLU A 850 23.26 54.90 -25.21
N SER A 851 23.83 53.90 -25.91
CA SER A 851 24.01 53.92 -27.36
C SER A 851 22.65 53.96 -28.08
N LEU A 852 21.74 53.06 -27.71
CA LEU A 852 20.38 53.02 -28.28
C LEU A 852 19.56 54.30 -27.97
N LEU A 853 19.72 54.86 -26.75
CA LEU A 853 19.13 56.14 -26.40
C LEU A 853 19.64 57.31 -27.26
N SER A 854 20.96 57.29 -27.58
CA SER A 854 21.57 58.30 -28.45
C SER A 854 21.10 58.23 -29.90
N GLU A 855 20.65 57.07 -30.35
CA GLU A 855 20.07 56.81 -31.68
C GLU A 855 18.59 57.19 -31.75
N LEU A 856 17.92 57.38 -30.63
CA LEU A 856 16.52 57.78 -30.54
C LEU A 856 16.38 59.29 -30.91
N VAL A 857 16.08 59.55 -32.15
CA VAL A 857 15.77 60.90 -32.61
C VAL A 857 14.39 61.30 -32.11
N VAL A 858 14.36 62.08 -31.06
CA VAL A 858 13.09 62.73 -30.60
C VAL A 858 12.64 63.71 -31.70
N ARG A 859 11.61 63.35 -32.44
CA ARG A 859 10.93 64.24 -33.40
C ARG A 859 9.93 65.15 -32.68
#